data_bb966c68a9d6848fc92a8b69678aeed1
#
_entry.id   bb966c68a9d6848fc92a8b69678aeed1
#
_cell.length_a   1.000
_cell.length_b   1.000
_cell.length_c   1.000
_cell.angle_alpha   90.00
_cell.angle_beta   90.00
_cell.angle_gamma   90.00
#
_symmetry.space_group_name_H-M   'P 1'
#
loop_
_entity.id
_entity.type
_entity.pdbx_description
1 polymer ?
#
loop_
_entity_poly.entity_id
_entity_poly.type
_entity_poly.pdbx_seq_one_letter_code
_entity_poly.pdbx_strand_id
1 'polypeptide(L)'
;PELRDALAGLGPGAVSDVLAVPTGFAILQLATDVGPRARIRASEIPGLAAVGSVQATVSVDGFAEANTVLQEFPKPDNDWNQRPQDICRMRTESLREIVASMSSLVDAPEPSAGLAGVDLIQGLVVLGQLHAYSGNLVETIRRFEQALPRARRDFADGLPQLEAMLGIAHLHRAAQVNDVFARPADRCLLSQVPRAYADPQDARKAAGYFEQVLAARPFDGEAAWLLNLAHMAAGTYPAGVPASFRVQPSALASAEDVGRFADVAPAVGLESFSAAGGVVVDDFDNDGALEILTSNFESCGPMHLFRRGADGRYGESSAGAGLAGQVGGLNMVQADYNNDGCRDVLVLRGGWETAQRKSLLKNNCDGTFTDVTAAAGLARPATSTQTAVWADIDNDGWVDLFVGNENVPSQLFRNKGDGTFEDIAATAGVARVAFTKGVASADYDNDGDVDFYVSNLGGGNFLYRNTGKGTFTEESGPANVPGADRGFPTWFFDYDNDGWDDLLVSSYFLSVDESVRAYFGRPLNAHTMKLYRNGGDGRFEDVTVRVGLDKVYMPMGSNFGDIDNDGYLDVYLGTGSPSYGALVPSVLLRNREGQRFVDVTASSGTGELHTGHGVAFADLDDDGDQDIVFKVGGATPGDAHAMRLFENPGHGRAWLGLHLEGQVSNRAAIGARIRVSVEDDRGARRTLHRTVSSGGSFGASPLRQHIGLGAGVRRVDVEIAWPTSRITQRFANLVPNQVVRIRERDDRVEPLVRQARPLTADPTNRPSAGREATREP
;
A
#
# COMPACT_ATOMS: atom_id res chain seq x y z
N PRO A 1 10.58 -29.95 20.08
CA PRO A 1 11.94 -30.54 20.01
C PRO A 1 12.78 -29.81 18.94
N GLU A 2 12.32 -29.70 17.71
CA GLU A 2 13.06 -29.13 16.56
C GLU A 2 13.50 -27.69 16.77
N LEU A 3 12.67 -26.84 17.37
CA LEU A 3 13.00 -25.46 17.76
C LEU A 3 14.12 -25.38 18.80
N ARG A 4 14.16 -26.34 19.74
CA ARG A 4 15.20 -26.40 20.78
C ARG A 4 16.54 -26.84 20.19
N ASP A 5 16.51 -27.82 19.29
CA ASP A 5 17.71 -28.36 18.65
C ASP A 5 18.33 -27.33 17.67
N ALA A 6 17.48 -26.59 16.94
CA ALA A 6 17.92 -25.49 16.09
C ALA A 6 18.55 -24.32 16.88
N LEU A 7 18.00 -23.98 18.05
CA LEU A 7 18.57 -22.96 18.94
C LEU A 7 19.90 -23.40 19.57
N ALA A 8 20.05 -24.68 19.89
CA ALA A 8 21.26 -25.18 20.53
C ALA A 8 22.51 -25.12 19.66
N GLY A 9 22.33 -25.07 18.32
CA GLY A 9 23.42 -24.97 17.34
C GLY A 9 23.77 -23.53 16.92
N LEU A 10 22.98 -22.51 17.32
CA LEU A 10 23.20 -21.13 16.87
C LEU A 10 24.20 -20.39 17.78
N GLY A 11 25.21 -19.77 17.16
CA GLY A 11 26.05 -18.80 17.84
C GLY A 11 25.35 -17.42 17.98
N PRO A 12 25.83 -16.54 18.87
CA PRO A 12 25.28 -15.20 19.02
C PRO A 12 25.24 -14.41 17.69
N GLY A 13 24.07 -13.86 17.33
CA GLY A 13 23.86 -13.16 16.08
C GLY A 13 23.54 -14.05 14.87
N ALA A 14 23.72 -15.35 14.96
CA ALA A 14 23.38 -16.28 13.87
C ALA A 14 21.87 -16.43 13.69
N VAL A 15 21.45 -16.67 12.47
CA VAL A 15 20.05 -16.93 12.06
C VAL A 15 19.92 -18.41 11.73
N SER A 16 18.86 -19.07 12.18
CA SER A 16 18.57 -20.46 11.82
C SER A 16 18.10 -20.55 10.36
N ASP A 17 18.17 -21.76 9.81
CA ASP A 17 17.37 -22.12 8.66
C ASP A 17 15.87 -22.00 8.97
N VAL A 18 15.06 -21.94 7.92
CA VAL A 18 13.60 -21.94 8.05
C VAL A 18 13.13 -23.27 8.65
N LEU A 19 12.48 -23.20 9.80
CA LEU A 19 12.00 -24.36 10.51
C LEU A 19 10.49 -24.52 10.30
N ALA A 20 10.05 -25.69 9.85
CA ALA A 20 8.64 -26.03 9.83
C ALA A 20 8.14 -26.30 11.25
N VAL A 21 7.12 -25.57 11.69
CA VAL A 21 6.44 -25.77 12.98
C VAL A 21 4.96 -26.06 12.74
N PRO A 22 4.25 -26.70 13.67
CA PRO A 22 2.84 -27.07 13.45
C PRO A 22 1.90 -25.93 13.06
N THR A 23 2.30 -24.68 13.32
CA THR A 23 1.53 -23.47 13.04
C THR A 23 2.12 -22.63 11.88
N GLY A 24 3.11 -23.15 11.14
CA GLY A 24 3.76 -22.44 10.04
C GLY A 24 5.27 -22.66 10.00
N PHE A 25 6.02 -21.61 9.66
CA PHE A 25 7.48 -21.64 9.64
C PHE A 25 8.05 -20.65 10.66
N ALA A 26 9.18 -20.97 11.26
CA ALA A 26 9.89 -20.09 12.16
C ALA A 26 11.34 -19.88 11.69
N ILE A 27 11.82 -18.66 11.75
CA ILE A 27 13.24 -18.33 11.66
C ILE A 27 13.66 -17.81 13.04
N LEU A 28 14.68 -18.42 13.61
CA LEU A 28 15.19 -18.06 14.91
C LEU A 28 16.51 -17.32 14.74
N GLN A 29 16.64 -16.17 15.38
CA GLN A 29 17.90 -15.46 15.48
C GLN A 29 18.34 -15.41 16.95
N LEU A 30 19.55 -15.87 17.23
CA LEU A 30 20.12 -15.68 18.54
C LEU A 30 20.64 -14.25 18.63
N ALA A 31 19.89 -13.36 19.29
CA ALA A 31 20.30 -11.97 19.46
C ALA A 31 21.54 -11.88 20.37
N THR A 32 22.51 -11.05 19.97
CA THR A 32 23.75 -10.85 20.70
C THR A 32 23.58 -10.07 22.00
N ASP A 33 22.45 -9.39 22.18
CA ASP A 33 22.18 -8.57 23.36
C ASP A 33 20.67 -8.39 23.57
N VAL A 34 20.05 -9.36 24.20
CA VAL A 34 18.68 -9.21 24.70
C VAL A 34 18.76 -9.45 26.19
N GLY A 35 18.72 -8.36 26.94
CA GLY A 35 18.37 -8.43 28.35
C GLY A 35 17.12 -9.31 28.56
N PRO A 36 16.87 -9.83 29.74
CA PRO A 36 15.82 -10.82 29.98
C PRO A 36 14.47 -10.27 29.46
N ARG A 37 13.99 -10.82 28.34
CA ARG A 37 12.62 -10.61 27.90
C ARG A 37 11.74 -11.30 28.92
N ALA A 38 11.15 -10.55 29.82
CA ALA A 38 10.15 -11.08 30.70
C ALA A 38 8.94 -11.48 29.85
N ARG A 39 8.55 -12.74 29.97
CA ARG A 39 7.35 -13.31 29.33
C ARG A 39 6.32 -13.50 30.41
N ILE A 40 5.24 -12.72 30.38
CA ILE A 40 4.05 -13.02 31.15
C ILE A 40 3.28 -14.09 30.37
N ARG A 41 3.06 -15.27 30.97
CA ARG A 41 2.09 -16.22 30.45
C ARG A 41 0.72 -15.81 30.96
N ALA A 42 -0.26 -15.65 30.12
CA ALA A 42 -1.63 -15.33 30.53
C ALA A 42 -2.21 -16.42 31.45
N SER A 43 -1.76 -17.69 31.33
CA SER A 43 -2.09 -18.74 32.26
C SER A 43 -1.59 -18.51 33.71
N GLU A 44 -0.67 -17.55 33.89
CA GLU A 44 -0.11 -17.16 35.19
C GLU A 44 -0.81 -15.94 35.78
N ILE A 45 -1.74 -15.32 35.04
CA ILE A 45 -2.54 -14.18 35.45
C ILE A 45 -3.91 -14.69 35.94
N PRO A 46 -4.23 -14.62 37.26
CA PRO A 46 -5.51 -15.07 37.76
C PRO A 46 -6.65 -14.30 37.06
N GLY A 47 -7.60 -15.03 36.47
CA GLY A 47 -8.75 -14.44 35.76
C GLY A 47 -8.64 -14.45 34.25
N LEU A 48 -7.43 -14.54 33.65
CA LEU A 48 -7.23 -14.71 32.21
C LEU A 48 -7.19 -16.20 31.77
N ALA A 49 -7.17 -17.12 32.70
CA ALA A 49 -7.19 -18.56 32.42
C ALA A 49 -8.42 -19.06 31.61
N ALA A 50 -9.45 -18.21 31.48
CA ALA A 50 -10.63 -18.47 30.65
C ALA A 50 -10.44 -18.02 29.17
N VAL A 51 -9.39 -17.27 28.85
CA VAL A 51 -9.15 -16.65 27.55
C VAL A 51 -7.96 -17.29 26.81
N GLY A 52 -7.43 -18.43 27.29
CA GLY A 52 -6.29 -19.11 26.68
C GLY A 52 -4.92 -18.51 27.06
N SER A 53 -3.84 -19.03 26.48
CA SER A 53 -2.47 -18.63 26.83
C SER A 53 -2.01 -17.41 26.03
N VAL A 54 -2.41 -16.19 26.41
CA VAL A 54 -1.89 -14.94 25.82
C VAL A 54 -0.40 -14.80 26.16
N GLN A 55 0.47 -14.83 25.18
CA GLN A 55 1.86 -14.39 25.33
C GLN A 55 1.96 -12.92 24.90
N ALA A 56 1.79 -12.00 25.86
CA ALA A 56 2.03 -10.59 25.60
C ALA A 56 3.54 -10.36 25.48
N THR A 57 4.02 -10.07 24.28
CA THR A 57 5.36 -9.55 24.04
C THR A 57 5.29 -8.02 24.04
N VAL A 58 6.12 -7.37 24.84
CA VAL A 58 6.27 -5.92 24.77
C VAL A 58 6.96 -5.58 23.45
N SER A 59 6.22 -5.07 22.50
CA SER A 59 6.66 -4.66 21.19
C SER A 59 6.27 -3.20 20.96
N VAL A 60 7.08 -2.44 20.23
CA VAL A 60 6.78 -1.04 19.85
C VAL A 60 5.96 -0.98 18.58
N ASP A 61 5.77 -2.12 17.91
CA ASP A 61 5.32 -2.18 16.52
C ASP A 61 3.82 -2.44 16.32
N GLY A 62 3.01 -2.45 17.37
CA GLY A 62 1.56 -2.70 17.29
C GLY A 62 1.16 -4.10 16.80
N PHE A 63 2.10 -4.89 16.29
CA PHE A 63 1.86 -6.25 15.80
C PHE A 63 1.49 -7.23 16.90
N ALA A 64 2.14 -7.09 18.05
CA ALA A 64 1.92 -8.00 19.17
C ALA A 64 0.52 -7.83 19.75
N GLU A 65 0.03 -6.58 19.80
CA GLU A 65 -1.29 -6.25 20.30
C GLU A 65 -2.39 -6.74 19.36
N ALA A 66 -2.23 -6.53 18.05
CA ALA A 66 -3.15 -7.05 17.04
C ALA A 66 -3.20 -8.58 17.05
N ASN A 67 -2.06 -9.24 17.13
CA ASN A 67 -1.98 -10.68 17.24
C ASN A 67 -2.63 -11.19 18.53
N THR A 68 -2.41 -10.51 19.65
CA THR A 68 -3.02 -10.89 20.94
C THR A 68 -4.55 -10.84 20.84
N VAL A 69 -5.11 -9.76 20.30
CA VAL A 69 -6.56 -9.60 20.14
C VAL A 69 -7.15 -10.62 19.16
N LEU A 70 -6.41 -10.94 18.08
CA LEU A 70 -6.90 -11.83 17.03
C LEU A 70 -6.75 -13.32 17.32
N GLN A 71 -5.77 -13.71 18.10
CA GLN A 71 -5.55 -15.13 18.41
C GLN A 71 -6.51 -15.66 19.48
N GLU A 72 -7.04 -14.79 20.31
CA GLU A 72 -7.74 -15.13 21.54
C GLU A 72 -9.27 -15.06 21.46
N PHE A 73 -9.86 -14.58 20.35
CA PHE A 73 -11.30 -14.54 20.27
C PHE A 73 -11.92 -15.95 20.09
N PRO A 74 -13.07 -16.24 20.72
CA PRO A 74 -13.74 -17.50 20.59
C PRO A 74 -14.22 -17.73 19.14
N LYS A 75 -13.87 -18.86 18.55
CA LYS A 75 -14.29 -19.27 17.20
C LYS A 75 -15.57 -20.10 17.34
N PRO A 76 -16.76 -19.56 17.05
CA PRO A 76 -18.04 -20.18 17.42
C PRO A 76 -18.32 -21.45 16.62
N ASP A 77 -17.81 -21.57 15.40
CA ASP A 77 -18.00 -22.70 14.50
C ASP A 77 -16.87 -22.79 13.48
N ASN A 78 -16.91 -23.80 12.60
CA ASN A 78 -15.92 -23.99 11.54
C ASN A 78 -16.02 -22.97 10.40
N ASP A 79 -17.09 -22.18 10.36
CA ASP A 79 -17.39 -21.21 9.30
C ASP A 79 -17.27 -19.76 9.76
N TRP A 80 -16.70 -19.52 10.93
CA TRP A 80 -16.53 -18.18 11.52
C TRP A 80 -15.81 -17.21 10.57
N ASN A 81 -14.86 -17.69 9.79
CA ASN A 81 -14.06 -16.89 8.84
C ASN A 81 -14.73 -16.68 7.46
N GLN A 82 -15.95 -17.21 7.30
CA GLN A 82 -16.78 -16.99 6.11
C GLN A 82 -17.69 -15.75 6.25
N ARG A 83 -17.77 -15.16 7.44
CA ARG A 83 -18.67 -14.04 7.74
C ARG A 83 -17.87 -12.85 8.29
N PRO A 84 -17.50 -11.86 7.44
CA PRO A 84 -16.70 -10.72 7.87
C PRO A 84 -17.30 -9.93 9.06
N GLN A 85 -18.63 -9.81 9.13
CA GLN A 85 -19.34 -9.13 10.23
C GLN A 85 -19.18 -9.88 11.57
N ASP A 86 -19.09 -11.22 11.54
CA ASP A 86 -18.85 -12.00 12.75
C ASP A 86 -17.43 -11.78 13.27
N ILE A 87 -16.45 -11.65 12.37
CA ILE A 87 -15.06 -11.34 12.74
C ILE A 87 -15.00 -9.95 13.40
N CYS A 88 -15.68 -8.95 12.85
CA CYS A 88 -15.82 -7.63 13.46
C CYS A 88 -16.32 -7.74 14.91
N ARG A 89 -17.45 -8.42 15.11
CA ARG A 89 -18.06 -8.57 16.43
C ARG A 89 -17.12 -9.28 17.42
N MET A 90 -16.58 -10.44 17.04
CA MET A 90 -15.70 -11.24 17.89
C MET A 90 -14.46 -10.45 18.30
N ARG A 91 -13.88 -9.71 17.36
CA ARG A 91 -12.68 -8.90 17.59
C ARG A 91 -12.95 -7.76 18.58
N THR A 92 -14.07 -7.06 18.39
CA THR A 92 -14.49 -5.96 19.27
C THR A 92 -14.78 -6.45 20.70
N GLU A 93 -15.49 -7.58 20.83
CA GLU A 93 -15.79 -8.20 22.12
C GLU A 93 -14.52 -8.65 22.83
N SER A 94 -13.62 -9.36 22.13
CA SER A 94 -12.34 -9.83 22.67
C SER A 94 -11.47 -8.66 23.17
N LEU A 95 -11.32 -7.60 22.38
CA LEU A 95 -10.54 -6.43 22.79
C LEU A 95 -11.12 -5.80 24.08
N ARG A 96 -12.43 -5.63 24.14
CA ARG A 96 -13.10 -5.08 25.33
C ARG A 96 -12.86 -5.93 26.58
N GLU A 97 -12.97 -7.25 26.46
CA GLU A 97 -12.75 -8.19 27.56
C GLU A 97 -11.30 -8.20 28.04
N ILE A 98 -10.35 -8.21 27.11
CA ILE A 98 -8.91 -8.17 27.43
C ILE A 98 -8.56 -6.85 28.14
N VAL A 99 -9.01 -5.72 27.64
CA VAL A 99 -8.76 -4.42 28.27
C VAL A 99 -9.37 -4.36 29.68
N ALA A 100 -10.60 -4.85 29.86
CA ALA A 100 -11.26 -4.88 31.18
C ALA A 100 -10.51 -5.78 32.17
N SER A 101 -10.11 -6.98 31.76
CA SER A 101 -9.37 -7.94 32.57
C SER A 101 -8.00 -7.39 32.97
N MET A 102 -7.24 -6.86 32.00
CA MET A 102 -5.93 -6.24 32.26
C MET A 102 -6.05 -5.02 33.19
N SER A 103 -7.04 -4.17 32.99
CA SER A 103 -7.27 -3.03 33.89
C SER A 103 -7.54 -3.47 35.31
N SER A 104 -8.38 -4.50 35.49
CA SER A 104 -8.67 -5.07 36.82
C SER A 104 -7.44 -5.58 37.55
N LEU A 105 -6.51 -6.19 36.82
CA LEU A 105 -5.25 -6.73 37.37
C LEU A 105 -4.26 -5.61 37.71
N VAL A 106 -4.07 -4.67 36.79
CA VAL A 106 -3.11 -3.57 36.92
C VAL A 106 -3.50 -2.57 37.98
N ASP A 107 -4.81 -2.29 38.13
CA ASP A 107 -5.36 -1.31 39.08
C ASP A 107 -5.69 -1.96 40.46
N ALA A 108 -5.45 -3.27 40.66
CA ALA A 108 -5.66 -3.93 41.94
C ALA A 108 -4.71 -3.41 43.03
N PRO A 109 -5.19 -3.20 44.27
CA PRO A 109 -4.33 -2.70 45.35
C PRO A 109 -3.23 -3.73 45.69
N GLU A 110 -1.98 -3.30 45.84
CA GLU A 110 -0.87 -4.11 46.33
C GLU A 110 -1.09 -4.45 47.84
N PRO A 111 -0.84 -5.69 48.34
CA PRO A 111 -0.29 -6.89 47.68
C PRO A 111 -1.29 -8.02 47.47
N SER A 112 -2.56 -7.76 47.34
CA SER A 112 -3.59 -8.79 47.28
C SER A 112 -3.97 -9.10 45.82
N ALA A 113 -3.41 -10.11 45.21
CA ALA A 113 -3.79 -10.67 43.90
C ALA A 113 -3.50 -9.81 42.62
N GLY A 114 -2.80 -8.67 42.75
CA GLY A 114 -2.36 -7.86 41.63
C GLY A 114 -0.95 -8.22 41.13
N LEU A 115 -0.56 -7.64 40.00
CA LEU A 115 0.80 -7.73 39.47
C LEU A 115 1.76 -6.89 40.33
N ALA A 116 3.02 -7.34 40.50
CA ALA A 116 4.04 -6.61 41.28
C ALA A 116 5.38 -6.55 40.53
N GLY A 117 6.23 -5.59 40.88
CA GLY A 117 7.57 -5.49 40.33
C GLY A 117 7.56 -5.32 38.80
N VAL A 118 8.37 -6.13 38.11
CA VAL A 118 8.50 -6.11 36.63
C VAL A 118 7.19 -6.52 35.93
N ASP A 119 6.42 -7.43 36.51
CA ASP A 119 5.14 -7.87 35.94
C ASP A 119 4.11 -6.74 35.89
N LEU A 120 4.10 -5.86 36.90
CA LEU A 120 3.26 -4.67 36.91
C LEU A 120 3.69 -3.66 35.83
N ILE A 121 5.01 -3.48 35.62
CA ILE A 121 5.52 -2.62 34.55
C ILE A 121 5.05 -3.12 33.20
N GLN A 122 5.19 -4.42 32.94
CA GLN A 122 4.74 -5.06 31.71
C GLN A 122 3.22 -4.98 31.52
N GLY A 123 2.46 -5.25 32.58
CA GLY A 123 1.00 -5.12 32.55
C GLY A 123 0.55 -3.70 32.19
N LEU A 124 1.20 -2.67 32.74
CA LEU A 124 0.93 -1.27 32.41
C LEU A 124 1.26 -0.95 30.96
N VAL A 125 2.40 -1.47 30.45
CA VAL A 125 2.84 -1.26 29.06
C VAL A 125 1.86 -1.94 28.11
N VAL A 126 1.53 -3.22 28.32
CA VAL A 126 0.56 -3.95 27.46
C VAL A 126 -0.80 -3.26 27.46
N LEU A 127 -1.28 -2.84 28.64
CA LEU A 127 -2.55 -2.12 28.71
C LEU A 127 -2.50 -0.78 27.95
N GLY A 128 -1.38 -0.05 28.04
CA GLY A 128 -1.13 1.16 27.25
C GLY A 128 -1.15 0.89 25.75
N GLN A 129 -0.54 -0.20 25.29
CA GLN A 129 -0.55 -0.62 23.89
C GLN A 129 -1.96 -1.00 23.39
N LEU A 130 -2.76 -1.71 24.21
CA LEU A 130 -4.16 -2.01 23.88
C LEU A 130 -5.01 -0.74 23.74
N HIS A 131 -4.74 0.27 24.56
CA HIS A 131 -5.37 1.59 24.40
C HIS A 131 -4.89 2.31 23.13
N ALA A 132 -3.60 2.22 22.78
CA ALA A 132 -3.08 2.76 21.51
C ALA A 132 -3.74 2.06 20.31
N TYR A 133 -3.87 0.73 20.35
CA TYR A 133 -4.60 -0.04 19.35
C TYR A 133 -6.01 0.50 19.06
N SER A 134 -6.68 1.02 20.09
CA SER A 134 -8.02 1.62 19.99
C SER A 134 -7.98 3.14 19.72
N GLY A 135 -6.82 3.76 19.57
CA GLY A 135 -6.67 5.22 19.38
C GLY A 135 -6.83 6.06 20.65
N ASN A 136 -6.92 5.44 21.84
CA ASN A 136 -7.02 6.15 23.10
C ASN A 136 -5.63 6.57 23.63
N LEU A 137 -5.00 7.52 22.94
CA LEU A 137 -3.64 7.97 23.28
C LEU A 137 -3.53 8.63 24.64
N VAL A 138 -4.62 9.18 25.19
CA VAL A 138 -4.65 9.75 26.55
C VAL A 138 -4.39 8.67 27.58
N GLU A 139 -5.11 7.57 27.47
CA GLU A 139 -4.97 6.44 28.39
C GLU A 139 -3.64 5.69 28.14
N THR A 140 -3.21 5.56 26.88
CA THR A 140 -1.89 5.03 26.52
C THR A 140 -0.77 5.76 27.27
N ILE A 141 -0.72 7.09 27.13
CA ILE A 141 0.30 7.93 27.80
C ILE A 141 0.19 7.78 29.32
N ARG A 142 -1.02 7.81 29.86
CA ARG A 142 -1.23 7.64 31.29
C ARG A 142 -0.66 6.34 31.83
N ARG A 143 -0.87 5.20 31.13
CA ARG A 143 -0.35 3.87 31.53
C ARG A 143 1.16 3.82 31.40
N PHE A 144 1.74 4.36 30.34
CA PHE A 144 3.19 4.41 30.18
C PHE A 144 3.85 5.34 31.22
N GLU A 145 3.26 6.49 31.54
CA GLU A 145 3.73 7.37 32.61
C GLU A 145 3.64 6.72 34.01
N GLN A 146 2.68 5.84 34.25
CA GLN A 146 2.61 5.04 35.48
C GLN A 146 3.70 3.97 35.55
N ALA A 147 4.09 3.39 34.41
CA ALA A 147 5.18 2.41 34.32
C ALA A 147 6.57 3.07 34.49
N LEU A 148 6.76 4.30 34.02
CA LEU A 148 8.07 4.98 33.92
C LEU A 148 8.84 5.05 35.26
N PRO A 149 8.29 5.56 36.39
CA PRO A 149 9.02 5.63 37.65
C PRO A 149 9.35 4.25 38.23
N ARG A 150 8.54 3.26 37.93
CA ARG A 150 8.79 1.87 38.29
C ARG A 150 9.92 1.26 37.45
N ALA A 151 9.90 1.48 36.15
CA ALA A 151 10.96 1.05 35.24
C ALA A 151 12.32 1.64 35.61
N ARG A 152 12.35 2.93 35.96
CA ARG A 152 13.60 3.60 36.43
C ARG A 152 14.19 2.94 37.67
N ARG A 153 13.39 2.37 38.54
CA ARG A 153 13.84 1.74 39.78
C ARG A 153 14.16 0.25 39.58
N ASP A 154 13.28 -0.48 38.87
CA ASP A 154 13.24 -1.93 38.89
C ASP A 154 13.58 -2.58 37.55
N PHE A 155 13.62 -1.81 36.43
CA PHE A 155 13.83 -2.30 35.07
C PHE A 155 14.58 -1.29 34.19
N ALA A 156 15.79 -0.91 34.60
CA ALA A 156 16.58 0.11 33.93
C ALA A 156 16.93 -0.22 32.45
N ASP A 157 17.13 -1.50 32.13
CA ASP A 157 17.46 -1.95 30.76
C ASP A 157 16.30 -1.72 29.75
N GLY A 158 15.05 -1.76 30.22
CA GLY A 158 13.86 -1.50 29.40
C GLY A 158 13.48 -0.01 29.33
N LEU A 159 14.16 0.85 30.08
CA LEU A 159 13.82 2.26 30.17
C LEU A 159 13.87 3.01 28.82
N PRO A 160 14.93 2.87 27.97
CA PRO A 160 14.96 3.56 26.68
C PRO A 160 13.83 3.14 25.75
N GLN A 161 13.37 1.89 25.85
CA GLN A 161 12.23 1.39 25.09
C GLN A 161 10.92 2.08 25.51
N LEU A 162 10.67 2.17 26.81
CA LEU A 162 9.49 2.82 27.35
C LEU A 162 9.50 4.35 27.05
N GLU A 163 10.66 4.97 27.10
CA GLU A 163 10.83 6.38 26.71
C GLU A 163 10.56 6.59 25.21
N ALA A 164 11.01 5.68 24.34
CA ALA A 164 10.68 5.71 22.92
C ALA A 164 9.16 5.59 22.69
N MET A 165 8.49 4.66 23.35
CA MET A 165 7.03 4.49 23.29
C MET A 165 6.27 5.74 23.76
N LEU A 166 6.73 6.39 24.83
CA LEU A 166 6.17 7.66 25.28
C LEU A 166 6.38 8.78 24.26
N GLY A 167 7.59 8.87 23.68
CA GLY A 167 7.89 9.82 22.61
C GLY A 167 6.95 9.66 21.41
N ILE A 168 6.78 8.42 20.94
CA ILE A 168 5.87 8.07 19.83
C ILE A 168 4.42 8.41 20.19
N ALA A 169 3.94 7.99 21.38
CA ALA A 169 2.56 8.26 21.80
C ALA A 169 2.27 9.77 21.90
N HIS A 170 3.21 10.57 22.43
CA HIS A 170 3.07 12.03 22.46
C HIS A 170 3.13 12.66 21.06
N LEU A 171 3.95 12.13 20.13
CA LEU A 171 4.01 12.66 18.77
C LEU A 171 2.69 12.40 18.01
N HIS A 172 2.12 11.19 18.14
CA HIS A 172 0.79 10.89 17.60
C HIS A 172 -0.31 11.72 18.26
N ARG A 173 -0.25 11.91 19.58
CA ARG A 173 -1.20 12.78 20.27
C ARG A 173 -1.10 14.23 19.80
N ALA A 174 0.12 14.74 19.56
CA ALA A 174 0.31 16.06 18.97
C ALA A 174 -0.40 16.17 17.61
N ALA A 175 -0.29 15.16 16.75
CA ALA A 175 -1.01 15.12 15.48
C ALA A 175 -2.54 15.05 15.69
N GLN A 176 -3.02 14.23 16.62
CA GLN A 176 -4.44 14.09 16.95
C GLN A 176 -5.05 15.40 17.47
N VAL A 177 -4.40 16.07 18.42
CA VAL A 177 -4.89 17.35 19.01
C VAL A 177 -4.91 18.47 17.97
N ASN A 178 -4.04 18.42 16.99
CA ASN A 178 -3.98 19.39 15.90
C ASN A 178 -4.80 18.97 14.67
N ASP A 179 -5.60 17.91 14.77
CA ASP A 179 -6.50 17.43 13.72
C ASP A 179 -5.77 17.02 12.42
N VAL A 180 -4.49 16.58 12.53
CA VAL A 180 -3.66 16.24 11.38
C VAL A 180 -4.17 14.98 10.70
N PHE A 181 -4.67 14.00 11.46
CA PHE A 181 -5.14 12.73 10.92
C PHE A 181 -6.42 12.88 10.08
N ALA A 182 -7.35 13.75 10.52
CA ALA A 182 -8.62 13.98 9.83
C ALA A 182 -8.55 15.10 8.79
N ARG A 183 -7.70 16.11 9.02
CA ARG A 183 -7.55 17.28 8.12
C ARG A 183 -6.09 17.62 7.89
N PRO A 184 -5.39 16.76 7.17
CA PRO A 184 -3.94 16.89 6.98
C PRO A 184 -3.54 17.99 6.02
N ALA A 185 -4.43 18.47 5.16
CA ALA A 185 -4.14 19.49 4.17
C ALA A 185 -3.30 20.63 4.76
N ASP A 186 -2.24 21.03 4.09
CA ASP A 186 -1.27 22.07 4.46
C ASP A 186 -0.39 21.81 5.70
N ARG A 187 -0.45 20.63 6.31
CA ARG A 187 0.29 20.30 7.53
C ARG A 187 1.42 19.28 7.34
N CYS A 188 1.81 19.03 6.10
CA CYS A 188 2.95 18.15 5.81
C CYS A 188 4.23 18.74 6.43
N LEU A 189 4.82 18.01 7.39
CA LEU A 189 6.04 18.43 8.07
C LEU A 189 7.27 18.45 7.15
N LEU A 190 7.22 17.72 6.03
CA LEU A 190 8.30 17.66 5.04
C LEU A 190 8.14 18.69 3.91
N SER A 191 7.23 19.63 4.04
CA SER A 191 7.15 20.75 3.08
C SER A 191 8.42 21.60 3.16
N GLN A 192 8.72 22.37 2.10
CA GLN A 192 9.88 23.28 2.06
C GLN A 192 9.93 24.24 3.27
N VAL A 193 8.79 24.54 3.86
CA VAL A 193 8.65 25.28 5.12
C VAL A 193 7.70 24.50 6.03
N PRO A 194 8.22 23.67 6.95
CA PRO A 194 7.38 22.95 7.91
C PRO A 194 6.49 23.91 8.70
N ARG A 195 5.19 23.64 8.72
CA ARG A 195 4.26 24.41 9.55
C ARG A 195 4.16 23.76 10.92
N ALA A 196 4.57 24.48 11.96
CA ALA A 196 4.41 24.05 13.32
C ALA A 196 2.94 23.80 13.67
N TYR A 197 2.69 22.86 14.55
CA TYR A 197 1.36 22.61 15.08
C TYR A 197 0.89 23.78 15.96
N ALA A 198 -0.40 24.06 15.94
CA ALA A 198 -1.00 25.15 16.72
C ALA A 198 -0.88 24.89 18.23
N ASP A 199 -1.05 23.63 18.65
CA ASP A 199 -0.70 23.17 20.00
C ASP A 199 0.53 22.26 19.94
N PRO A 200 1.74 22.79 20.29
CA PRO A 200 2.98 22.05 20.22
C PRO A 200 3.36 21.33 21.54
N GLN A 201 2.48 21.27 22.54
CA GLN A 201 2.85 20.78 23.87
C GLN A 201 3.29 19.32 23.85
N ASP A 202 2.51 18.45 23.24
CA ASP A 202 2.84 17.03 23.12
C ASP A 202 4.06 16.79 22.20
N ALA A 203 4.22 17.58 21.14
CA ALA A 203 5.43 17.51 20.29
C ALA A 203 6.72 17.86 21.07
N ARG A 204 6.67 18.85 21.99
CA ARG A 204 7.82 19.16 22.87
C ARG A 204 8.10 18.05 23.87
N LYS A 205 7.08 17.39 24.41
CA LYS A 205 7.27 16.23 25.28
C LYS A 205 7.89 15.06 24.52
N ALA A 206 7.41 14.80 23.31
CA ALA A 206 7.99 13.80 22.43
C ALA A 206 9.48 14.04 22.18
N ALA A 207 9.87 15.28 21.85
CA ALA A 207 11.27 15.64 21.67
C ALA A 207 12.11 15.33 22.91
N GLY A 208 11.62 15.69 24.11
CA GLY A 208 12.31 15.40 25.36
C GLY A 208 12.52 13.91 25.64
N TYR A 209 11.56 13.06 25.28
CA TYR A 209 11.71 11.62 25.39
C TYR A 209 12.72 11.06 24.38
N PHE A 210 12.68 11.49 23.13
CA PHE A 210 13.65 11.06 22.12
C PHE A 210 15.08 11.51 22.45
N GLU A 211 15.27 12.68 23.08
CA GLU A 211 16.57 13.11 23.60
C GLU A 211 17.09 12.17 24.69
N GLN A 212 16.22 11.66 25.59
CA GLN A 212 16.59 10.66 26.61
C GLN A 212 16.98 9.33 25.96
N VAL A 213 16.21 8.85 24.97
CA VAL A 213 16.56 7.65 24.20
C VAL A 213 17.93 7.81 23.55
N LEU A 214 18.21 8.94 22.90
CA LEU A 214 19.47 9.18 22.21
C LEU A 214 20.65 9.39 23.17
N ALA A 215 20.42 9.85 24.39
CA ALA A 215 21.44 9.87 25.42
C ALA A 215 21.90 8.46 25.84
N ALA A 216 20.97 7.49 25.86
CA ALA A 216 21.25 6.09 26.15
C ALA A 216 21.71 5.31 24.91
N ARG A 217 21.18 5.64 23.74
CA ARG A 217 21.40 4.96 22.44
C ARG A 217 21.77 5.96 21.34
N PRO A 218 23.00 6.49 21.29
CA PRO A 218 23.37 7.58 20.36
C PRO A 218 23.33 7.24 18.88
N PHE A 219 23.22 5.94 18.54
CA PHE A 219 23.18 5.46 17.15
C PHE A 219 21.77 5.04 16.70
N ASP A 220 20.75 5.26 17.53
CA ASP A 220 19.35 4.97 17.20
C ASP A 220 18.84 5.95 16.13
N GLY A 221 18.77 5.49 14.89
CA GLY A 221 18.38 6.31 13.74
C GLY A 221 16.89 6.61 13.74
N GLU A 222 16.03 5.69 14.23
CA GLU A 222 14.60 5.93 14.37
C GLU A 222 14.34 7.04 15.39
N ALA A 223 14.91 6.96 16.58
CA ALA A 223 14.76 8.02 17.58
C ALA A 223 15.32 9.37 17.08
N ALA A 224 16.45 9.36 16.34
CA ALA A 224 16.98 10.58 15.73
C ALA A 224 16.04 11.18 14.67
N TRP A 225 15.41 10.34 13.84
CA TRP A 225 14.42 10.78 12.86
C TRP A 225 13.18 11.37 13.55
N LEU A 226 12.59 10.65 14.50
CA LEU A 226 11.42 11.08 15.24
C LEU A 226 11.68 12.36 16.05
N LEU A 227 12.91 12.56 16.55
CA LEU A 227 13.32 13.83 17.18
C LEU A 227 13.21 15.01 16.20
N ASN A 228 13.66 14.85 14.95
CA ASN A 228 13.50 15.91 13.94
C ASN A 228 12.03 16.21 13.68
N LEU A 229 11.17 15.18 13.52
CA LEU A 229 9.74 15.37 13.32
C LEU A 229 9.09 16.08 14.52
N ALA A 230 9.46 15.70 15.74
CA ALA A 230 8.94 16.35 16.96
C ALA A 230 9.32 17.84 17.01
N HIS A 231 10.55 18.20 16.61
CA HIS A 231 10.97 19.61 16.52
C HIS A 231 10.30 20.37 15.37
N MET A 232 10.02 19.71 14.24
CA MET A 232 9.23 20.30 13.15
C MET A 232 7.82 20.61 13.64
N ALA A 233 7.13 19.64 14.26
CA ALA A 233 5.82 19.83 14.84
C ALA A 233 5.79 20.91 15.94
N ALA A 234 6.86 21.00 16.74
CA ALA A 234 7.00 22.02 17.79
C ALA A 234 7.40 23.42 17.28
N GLY A 235 7.73 23.56 15.99
CA GLY A 235 8.21 24.82 15.40
C GLY A 235 9.61 25.25 15.82
N THR A 236 10.44 24.31 16.27
CA THR A 236 11.81 24.57 16.74
C THR A 236 12.89 23.96 15.85
N TYR A 237 12.52 23.26 14.78
CA TYR A 237 13.44 22.76 13.76
C TYR A 237 13.93 23.89 12.85
N PRO A 238 15.21 23.90 12.41
CA PRO A 238 16.26 22.93 12.70
C PRO A 238 17.07 23.27 13.97
N ALA A 239 16.90 24.46 14.55
CA ALA A 239 17.74 24.98 15.62
C ALA A 239 17.64 24.17 16.93
N GLY A 240 16.46 23.61 17.24
CA GLY A 240 16.22 22.81 18.43
C GLY A 240 16.87 21.43 18.39
N VAL A 241 17.15 20.88 17.20
CA VAL A 241 17.75 19.55 17.08
C VAL A 241 19.27 19.63 17.28
N PRO A 242 19.86 18.83 18.17
CA PRO A 242 21.32 18.74 18.31
C PRO A 242 22.00 18.39 16.98
N ALA A 243 23.14 19.02 16.69
CA ALA A 243 23.80 18.90 15.38
C ALA A 243 24.11 17.46 14.95
N SER A 244 24.40 16.58 15.91
CA SER A 244 24.68 15.14 15.67
C SER A 244 23.48 14.33 15.20
N PHE A 245 22.25 14.81 15.46
CA PHE A 245 21.00 14.11 15.14
C PHE A 245 20.14 14.86 14.13
N ARG A 246 20.66 15.97 13.60
CA ARG A 246 19.90 16.86 12.70
C ARG A 246 19.92 16.34 11.28
N VAL A 247 18.73 16.15 10.69
CA VAL A 247 18.57 16.05 9.25
C VAL A 247 18.79 17.43 8.63
N GLN A 248 19.64 17.52 7.61
CA GLN A 248 19.86 18.80 6.95
C GLN A 248 18.66 19.15 6.06
N PRO A 249 18.18 20.41 6.02
CA PRO A 249 17.08 20.81 5.15
C PRO A 249 17.30 20.44 3.66
N SER A 250 18.55 20.48 3.21
CA SER A 250 18.91 20.07 1.84
C SER A 250 18.70 18.58 1.54
N ALA A 251 18.69 17.72 2.57
CA ALA A 251 18.42 16.30 2.40
C ALA A 251 16.92 16.00 2.23
N LEU A 252 16.06 16.96 2.58
CA LEU A 252 14.61 16.90 2.41
C LEU A 252 14.14 17.59 1.11
N ALA A 253 15.05 18.22 0.36
CA ALA A 253 14.70 18.97 -0.83
C ALA A 253 14.68 18.05 -2.07
N SER A 254 13.72 18.26 -2.96
CA SER A 254 13.73 17.64 -4.29
C SER A 254 14.75 18.33 -5.21
N ALA A 255 15.36 17.52 -6.09
CA ALA A 255 16.29 18.04 -7.09
C ALA A 255 15.56 18.76 -8.25
N GLU A 256 14.28 18.48 -8.43
CA GLU A 256 13.43 19.01 -9.50
C GLU A 256 12.11 19.52 -8.92
N ASP A 257 11.53 20.48 -9.60
CA ASP A 257 10.21 21.04 -9.29
C ASP A 257 9.21 20.56 -10.35
N VAL A 258 8.22 19.79 -9.91
CA VAL A 258 7.09 19.29 -10.74
C VAL A 258 5.79 20.03 -10.45
N GLY A 259 5.87 21.17 -9.76
CA GLY A 259 4.68 21.84 -9.24
C GLY A 259 4.12 21.15 -8.01
N ARG A 260 3.27 21.86 -7.28
CA ARG A 260 2.67 21.37 -6.04
C ARG A 260 1.34 20.71 -6.30
N PHE A 261 1.21 19.46 -5.96
CA PHE A 261 -0.05 18.73 -5.89
C PHE A 261 -0.83 19.16 -4.64
N ALA A 262 -2.03 19.68 -4.82
CA ALA A 262 -2.87 20.11 -3.71
C ALA A 262 -3.69 18.94 -3.19
N ASP A 263 -3.72 18.72 -1.87
CA ASP A 263 -4.68 17.78 -1.28
C ASP A 263 -6.07 18.42 -1.24
N VAL A 264 -6.92 17.98 -2.14
CA VAL A 264 -8.29 18.52 -2.31
C VAL A 264 -9.37 17.60 -1.74
N ALA A 265 -9.01 16.43 -1.20
CA ALA A 265 -9.97 15.44 -0.70
C ALA A 265 -11.06 16.06 0.21
N PRO A 266 -10.75 16.87 1.25
CA PRO A 266 -11.77 17.49 2.07
C PRO A 266 -12.63 18.52 1.32
N ALA A 267 -12.04 19.25 0.37
CA ALA A 267 -12.75 20.27 -0.41
C ALA A 267 -13.80 19.65 -1.33
N VAL A 268 -13.52 18.46 -1.87
CA VAL A 268 -14.41 17.76 -2.79
C VAL A 268 -15.30 16.71 -2.11
N GLY A 269 -15.29 16.59 -0.78
CA GLY A 269 -16.19 15.71 -0.04
C GLY A 269 -15.72 14.25 0.05
N LEU A 270 -14.45 13.96 -0.22
CA LEU A 270 -13.86 12.64 -0.01
C LEU A 270 -13.49 12.46 1.49
N GLU A 271 -14.49 12.38 2.34
CA GLU A 271 -14.31 12.22 3.77
C GLU A 271 -14.31 10.74 4.15
N SER A 272 -13.18 10.04 3.95
CA SER A 272 -12.94 8.68 4.43
C SER A 272 -11.87 8.71 5.51
N PHE A 273 -12.25 8.43 6.75
CA PHE A 273 -11.33 8.29 7.88
C PHE A 273 -11.27 6.81 8.27
N SER A 274 -10.14 6.14 8.00
CA SER A 274 -10.07 4.67 8.08
C SER A 274 -8.63 4.18 8.23
N ALA A 275 -8.49 2.94 8.68
CA ALA A 275 -7.22 2.23 8.65
C ALA A 275 -6.77 1.94 7.20
N ALA A 276 -5.68 1.20 7.04
CA ALA A 276 -5.17 0.68 5.77
C ALA A 276 -6.27 0.12 4.86
N GLY A 277 -6.02 0.06 3.57
CA GLY A 277 -6.95 -0.54 2.62
C GLY A 277 -6.53 -0.32 1.18
N GLY A 278 -7.23 -0.96 0.25
CA GLY A 278 -7.09 -0.75 -1.17
C GLY A 278 -7.91 0.44 -1.67
N VAL A 279 -7.56 0.91 -2.85
CA VAL A 279 -8.35 1.85 -3.64
C VAL A 279 -8.48 1.33 -5.07
N VAL A 280 -9.66 1.44 -5.63
CA VAL A 280 -9.93 1.19 -7.05
C VAL A 280 -10.62 2.43 -7.60
N VAL A 281 -10.11 2.94 -8.70
CA VAL A 281 -10.75 4.02 -9.45
C VAL A 281 -11.15 3.45 -10.81
N ASP A 282 -12.43 3.47 -11.11
CA ASP A 282 -12.95 3.09 -12.43
C ASP A 282 -14.37 3.67 -12.64
N ASP A 283 -14.90 3.55 -13.83
CA ASP A 283 -16.27 3.91 -14.19
C ASP A 283 -17.21 2.72 -13.87
N PHE A 284 -17.81 2.72 -12.67
CA PHE A 284 -18.61 1.60 -12.17
C PHE A 284 -20.08 1.65 -12.62
N ASP A 285 -20.59 2.79 -13.06
CA ASP A 285 -21.98 2.90 -13.55
C ASP A 285 -22.08 3.20 -15.05
N ASN A 286 -20.93 3.19 -15.74
CA ASN A 286 -20.79 3.42 -17.17
C ASN A 286 -21.33 4.79 -17.65
N ASP A 287 -21.33 5.80 -16.77
CA ASP A 287 -21.72 7.17 -17.13
C ASP A 287 -20.55 7.96 -17.71
N GLY A 288 -19.35 7.37 -17.64
CA GLY A 288 -18.10 7.89 -18.12
C GLY A 288 -17.31 8.69 -17.07
N ALA A 289 -17.89 9.14 -15.96
CA ALA A 289 -17.13 9.69 -14.84
C ALA A 289 -16.42 8.55 -14.08
N LEU A 290 -15.39 8.89 -13.31
CA LEU A 290 -14.68 7.92 -12.50
C LEU A 290 -15.15 7.99 -11.06
N GLU A 291 -15.53 6.84 -10.52
CA GLU A 291 -15.82 6.65 -9.12
C GLU A 291 -14.57 6.19 -8.36
N ILE A 292 -14.58 6.41 -7.05
CA ILE A 292 -13.53 5.96 -6.14
C ILE A 292 -14.13 4.94 -5.16
N LEU A 293 -13.64 3.71 -5.21
CA LEU A 293 -14.00 2.66 -4.27
C LEU A 293 -12.82 2.40 -3.35
N THR A 294 -13.05 2.44 -2.02
CA THR A 294 -12.03 2.16 -1.00
C THR A 294 -12.45 1.03 -0.10
N SER A 295 -11.49 0.23 0.35
CA SER A 295 -11.68 -0.74 1.42
C SER A 295 -11.05 -0.26 2.73
N ASN A 296 -11.29 -1.01 3.81
CA ASN A 296 -10.75 -0.71 5.14
C ASN A 296 -10.31 -2.03 5.78
N PHE A 297 -9.05 -2.11 6.18
CA PHE A 297 -8.47 -3.31 6.79
C PHE A 297 -9.02 -3.60 8.19
N GLU A 298 -9.43 -2.54 8.91
CA GLU A 298 -10.09 -2.71 10.20
C GLU A 298 -11.32 -3.60 10.04
N SER A 299 -11.43 -4.64 10.89
CA SER A 299 -12.45 -5.70 10.72
C SER A 299 -13.89 -5.21 10.72
N CYS A 300 -14.16 -4.07 11.38
CA CYS A 300 -15.45 -3.40 11.40
C CYS A 300 -15.55 -2.27 10.39
N GLY A 301 -14.45 -1.93 9.73
CA GLY A 301 -14.37 -0.83 8.78
C GLY A 301 -15.08 -1.14 7.46
N PRO A 302 -16.08 -0.34 7.08
CA PRO A 302 -16.80 -0.54 5.83
C PRO A 302 -15.98 -0.19 4.60
N MET A 303 -16.42 -0.66 3.46
CA MET A 303 -16.03 -0.13 2.16
C MET A 303 -16.79 1.17 1.88
N HIS A 304 -16.16 2.08 1.11
CA HIS A 304 -16.80 3.32 0.67
C HIS A 304 -16.73 3.44 -0.85
N LEU A 305 -17.88 3.71 -1.46
CA LEU A 305 -18.01 4.10 -2.86
C LEU A 305 -18.37 5.58 -2.94
N PHE A 306 -17.50 6.36 -3.57
CA PHE A 306 -17.70 7.78 -3.78
C PHE A 306 -18.03 8.04 -5.25
N ARG A 307 -19.14 8.73 -5.49
CA ARG A 307 -19.59 9.18 -6.82
C ARG A 307 -19.52 10.69 -6.91
N ARG A 308 -19.11 11.16 -8.07
CA ARG A 308 -19.01 12.59 -8.32
C ARG A 308 -20.36 13.15 -8.77
N GLY A 309 -20.92 14.07 -8.00
CA GLY A 309 -22.16 14.77 -8.31
C GLY A 309 -22.00 15.83 -9.41
N ALA A 310 -23.12 16.35 -9.88
CA ALA A 310 -23.15 17.44 -10.87
C ALA A 310 -22.53 18.75 -10.34
N ASP A 311 -22.42 18.91 -9.02
CA ASP A 311 -21.76 20.03 -8.34
C ASP A 311 -20.23 19.89 -8.26
N GLY A 312 -19.68 18.80 -8.81
CA GLY A 312 -18.26 18.49 -8.78
C GLY A 312 -17.76 17.85 -7.48
N ARG A 313 -18.64 17.67 -6.48
CA ARG A 313 -18.27 17.04 -5.21
C ARG A 313 -18.54 15.55 -5.24
N TYR A 314 -17.76 14.80 -4.46
CA TYR A 314 -17.98 13.39 -4.24
C TYR A 314 -19.00 13.18 -3.11
N GLY A 315 -19.96 12.29 -3.33
CA GLY A 315 -20.92 11.82 -2.35
C GLY A 315 -20.73 10.34 -2.06
N GLU A 316 -20.81 9.97 -0.79
CA GLU A 316 -20.75 8.57 -0.37
C GLU A 316 -22.05 7.85 -0.75
N SER A 317 -21.95 6.70 -1.43
CA SER A 317 -23.09 5.96 -1.99
C SER A 317 -23.10 4.45 -1.66
N SER A 318 -22.22 3.99 -0.77
CA SER A 318 -22.00 2.56 -0.47
C SER A 318 -23.23 1.82 0.01
N ALA A 319 -24.08 2.47 0.84
CA ALA A 319 -25.30 1.84 1.34
C ALA A 319 -26.29 1.54 0.20
N GLY A 320 -26.48 2.51 -0.69
CA GLY A 320 -27.32 2.35 -1.89
C GLY A 320 -26.73 1.36 -2.89
N ALA A 321 -25.43 1.22 -2.93
CA ALA A 321 -24.70 0.31 -3.80
C ALA A 321 -24.65 -1.15 -3.28
N GLY A 322 -25.23 -1.45 -2.12
CA GLY A 322 -25.22 -2.83 -1.57
C GLY A 322 -23.90 -3.21 -0.87
N LEU A 323 -23.03 -2.24 -0.57
CA LEU A 323 -21.71 -2.45 0.01
C LEU A 323 -21.66 -2.37 1.54
N ALA A 324 -22.75 -2.00 2.22
CA ALA A 324 -22.78 -1.78 3.67
C ALA A 324 -22.36 -2.99 4.51
N GLY A 325 -22.50 -4.20 3.98
CA GLY A 325 -22.05 -5.44 4.63
C GLY A 325 -20.62 -5.86 4.32
N GLN A 326 -19.92 -5.14 3.47
CA GLN A 326 -18.54 -5.45 3.10
C GLN A 326 -17.57 -4.72 4.03
N VAL A 327 -17.02 -5.47 5.00
CA VAL A 327 -16.10 -4.94 6.02
C VAL A 327 -14.77 -5.69 5.99
N GLY A 328 -13.72 -5.11 6.56
CA GLY A 328 -12.42 -5.77 6.77
C GLY A 328 -11.65 -6.04 5.47
N GLY A 329 -11.85 -5.26 4.41
CA GLY A 329 -11.15 -5.42 3.13
C GLY A 329 -9.73 -4.84 3.16
N LEU A 330 -8.73 -5.67 2.89
CA LEU A 330 -7.33 -5.23 2.87
C LEU A 330 -6.91 -4.66 1.52
N ASN A 331 -7.29 -5.30 0.44
CA ASN A 331 -7.01 -4.85 -0.93
C ASN A 331 -8.17 -5.21 -1.86
N MET A 332 -8.17 -4.60 -3.06
CA MET A 332 -9.17 -4.85 -4.09
C MET A 332 -8.55 -4.81 -5.47
N VAL A 333 -9.12 -5.60 -6.39
CA VAL A 333 -8.76 -5.58 -7.82
C VAL A 333 -10.03 -5.67 -8.66
N GLN A 334 -10.10 -4.88 -9.74
CA GLN A 334 -11.27 -4.87 -10.64
C GLN A 334 -11.02 -5.66 -11.92
N ALA A 335 -12.11 -6.18 -12.48
CA ALA A 335 -12.20 -6.71 -13.84
C ALA A 335 -13.66 -6.79 -14.26
N ASP A 336 -13.92 -7.02 -15.53
CA ASP A 336 -15.20 -7.51 -16.03
C ASP A 336 -15.09 -9.02 -16.20
N TYR A 337 -15.29 -9.78 -15.10
CA TYR A 337 -15.02 -11.23 -15.10
C TYR A 337 -16.08 -12.03 -15.87
N ASN A 338 -17.26 -11.45 -16.09
CA ASN A 338 -18.39 -12.11 -16.73
C ASN A 338 -18.70 -11.52 -18.13
N ASN A 339 -17.85 -10.63 -18.64
CA ASN A 339 -17.94 -9.99 -19.95
C ASN A 339 -19.28 -9.25 -20.19
N ASP A 340 -19.94 -8.73 -19.12
CA ASP A 340 -21.21 -8.00 -19.26
C ASP A 340 -21.01 -6.48 -19.51
N GLY A 341 -19.78 -6.00 -19.51
CA GLY A 341 -19.41 -4.61 -19.77
C GLY A 341 -19.32 -3.73 -18.52
N CYS A 342 -19.52 -4.31 -17.33
CA CYS A 342 -19.46 -3.58 -16.06
C CYS A 342 -18.28 -4.04 -15.22
N ARG A 343 -17.68 -3.14 -14.46
CA ARG A 343 -16.49 -3.44 -13.66
C ARG A 343 -16.88 -4.09 -12.35
N ASP A 344 -16.50 -5.35 -12.18
CA ASP A 344 -16.64 -6.13 -10.95
C ASP A 344 -15.44 -5.93 -10.03
N VAL A 345 -15.57 -6.26 -8.76
CA VAL A 345 -14.51 -6.05 -7.76
C VAL A 345 -14.28 -7.30 -6.92
N LEU A 346 -13.05 -7.75 -6.85
CA LEU A 346 -12.62 -8.74 -5.87
C LEU A 346 -12.03 -8.05 -4.64
N VAL A 347 -12.58 -8.34 -3.46
CA VAL A 347 -12.10 -7.85 -2.16
C VAL A 347 -11.28 -8.93 -1.49
N LEU A 348 -10.04 -8.63 -1.16
CA LEU A 348 -9.09 -9.50 -0.49
C LEU A 348 -9.05 -9.21 1.01
N ARG A 349 -8.92 -10.23 1.84
CA ARG A 349 -8.98 -10.11 3.31
C ARG A 349 -7.96 -10.98 4.01
N GLY A 350 -7.75 -10.66 5.28
CA GLY A 350 -6.98 -11.49 6.20
C GLY A 350 -5.51 -11.07 6.29
N GLY A 351 -4.83 -10.95 5.16
CA GLY A 351 -3.41 -10.60 5.16
C GLY A 351 -2.62 -11.48 6.14
N TRP A 352 -1.71 -10.87 6.88
CA TRP A 352 -0.89 -11.56 7.88
C TRP A 352 -1.61 -11.91 9.20
N GLU A 353 -2.86 -11.48 9.37
CA GLU A 353 -3.58 -11.64 10.64
C GLU A 353 -4.29 -12.98 10.75
N THR A 354 -5.23 -13.27 9.86
CA THR A 354 -6.01 -14.52 9.93
C THR A 354 -6.69 -14.82 8.60
N ALA A 355 -6.88 -16.11 8.33
CA ALA A 355 -7.58 -16.52 7.12
C ALA A 355 -9.04 -16.06 7.11
N GLN A 356 -9.44 -15.34 6.04
CA GLN A 356 -10.79 -14.80 5.85
C GLN A 356 -11.27 -15.03 4.42
N ARG A 357 -12.59 -15.07 4.26
CA ARG A 357 -13.22 -15.17 2.95
C ARG A 357 -12.94 -13.90 2.13
N LYS A 358 -12.43 -14.07 0.90
CA LYS A 358 -12.49 -13.03 -0.12
C LYS A 358 -13.94 -12.76 -0.55
N SER A 359 -14.23 -11.65 -1.22
CA SER A 359 -15.57 -11.40 -1.81
C SER A 359 -15.45 -10.99 -3.25
N LEU A 360 -16.14 -11.71 -4.15
CA LEU A 360 -16.38 -11.26 -5.51
C LEU A 360 -17.71 -10.49 -5.54
N LEU A 361 -17.62 -9.21 -5.82
CA LEU A 361 -18.72 -8.28 -5.90
C LEU A 361 -19.05 -8.05 -7.37
N LYS A 362 -20.12 -8.70 -7.86
CA LYS A 362 -20.61 -8.48 -9.20
C LYS A 362 -21.28 -7.12 -9.29
N ASN A 363 -20.87 -6.30 -10.24
CA ASN A 363 -21.53 -5.06 -10.60
C ASN A 363 -22.80 -5.39 -11.41
N ASN A 364 -23.95 -4.85 -11.02
CA ASN A 364 -25.23 -5.09 -11.70
C ASN A 364 -25.46 -4.10 -12.86
N CYS A 365 -24.49 -3.31 -13.26
CA CYS A 365 -24.56 -2.27 -14.30
C CYS A 365 -25.56 -1.14 -14.03
N ASP A 366 -26.03 -1.03 -12.81
CA ASP A 366 -26.94 0.03 -12.34
C ASP A 366 -26.36 0.81 -11.16
N GLY A 367 -25.04 0.62 -10.95
CA GLY A 367 -24.31 1.20 -9.84
C GLY A 367 -24.50 0.47 -8.52
N THR A 368 -25.09 -0.73 -8.51
CA THR A 368 -25.18 -1.59 -7.32
C THR A 368 -24.34 -2.85 -7.49
N PHE A 369 -23.97 -3.48 -6.37
CA PHE A 369 -23.15 -4.68 -6.33
C PHE A 369 -23.87 -5.83 -5.62
N THR A 370 -23.62 -7.05 -6.10
CA THR A 370 -24.09 -8.30 -5.48
C THR A 370 -22.89 -9.17 -5.11
N ASP A 371 -22.81 -9.63 -3.87
CA ASP A 371 -21.80 -10.61 -3.43
C ASP A 371 -22.13 -11.99 -4.01
N VAL A 372 -21.40 -12.40 -5.04
CA VAL A 372 -21.58 -13.68 -5.74
C VAL A 372 -20.52 -14.72 -5.36
N THR A 373 -19.68 -14.46 -4.37
CA THR A 373 -18.50 -15.26 -4.01
C THR A 373 -18.80 -16.74 -3.86
N ALA A 374 -19.88 -17.07 -3.16
CA ALA A 374 -20.26 -18.48 -2.93
C ALA A 374 -20.78 -19.15 -4.22
N ALA A 375 -21.57 -18.43 -5.00
CA ALA A 375 -22.09 -18.91 -6.28
C ALA A 375 -20.97 -19.10 -7.31
N ALA A 376 -19.97 -18.21 -7.29
CA ALA A 376 -18.79 -18.28 -8.16
C ALA A 376 -17.77 -19.37 -7.75
N GLY A 377 -17.93 -20.03 -6.60
CA GLY A 377 -16.99 -21.05 -6.13
C GLY A 377 -15.76 -20.52 -5.42
N LEU A 378 -15.69 -19.22 -5.11
CA LEU A 378 -14.51 -18.56 -4.55
C LEU A 378 -14.50 -18.46 -3.00
N ALA A 379 -15.59 -18.88 -2.33
CA ALA A 379 -15.74 -18.71 -0.89
C ALA A 379 -14.81 -19.62 -0.06
N ARG A 380 -14.43 -20.77 -0.61
CA ARG A 380 -13.67 -21.79 0.11
C ARG A 380 -12.45 -22.29 -0.67
N PRO A 381 -11.33 -22.56 0.05
CA PRO A 381 -11.12 -22.26 1.46
C PRO A 381 -11.01 -20.76 1.71
N ALA A 382 -11.27 -20.30 2.95
CA ALA A 382 -10.86 -19.00 3.40
C ALA A 382 -9.34 -19.00 3.56
N THR A 383 -8.67 -17.98 3.04
CA THR A 383 -7.21 -17.85 3.05
C THR A 383 -6.78 -16.48 3.54
N SER A 384 -5.57 -16.40 4.07
CA SER A 384 -4.91 -15.12 4.31
C SER A 384 -4.39 -14.59 2.98
N THR A 385 -4.92 -13.48 2.50
CA THR A 385 -4.54 -12.93 1.19
C THR A 385 -4.59 -11.41 1.17
N GLN A 386 -3.70 -10.80 0.40
CA GLN A 386 -3.67 -9.36 0.16
C GLN A 386 -3.45 -8.99 -1.30
N THR A 387 -3.14 -9.95 -2.18
CA THR A 387 -2.77 -9.69 -3.56
C THR A 387 -3.42 -10.67 -4.51
N ALA A 388 -3.90 -10.17 -5.64
CA ALA A 388 -4.45 -10.96 -6.72
C ALA A 388 -4.32 -10.19 -8.04
N VAL A 389 -4.41 -10.91 -9.16
CA VAL A 389 -4.42 -10.31 -10.50
C VAL A 389 -5.36 -11.10 -11.41
N TRP A 390 -6.03 -10.37 -12.30
CA TRP A 390 -6.87 -10.92 -13.35
C TRP A 390 -6.08 -11.04 -14.65
N ALA A 391 -6.16 -12.18 -15.34
CA ALA A 391 -5.48 -12.42 -16.60
C ALA A 391 -6.20 -13.55 -17.38
N ASP A 392 -6.24 -13.50 -18.70
CA ASP A 392 -6.73 -14.57 -19.57
C ASP A 392 -5.56 -15.54 -19.85
N ILE A 393 -5.44 -16.62 -19.06
CA ILE A 393 -4.27 -17.50 -19.08
C ILE A 393 -4.28 -18.54 -20.19
N ASP A 394 -5.42 -18.85 -20.78
CA ASP A 394 -5.57 -19.83 -21.86
C ASP A 394 -6.12 -19.23 -23.16
N ASN A 395 -6.20 -17.88 -23.20
CA ASN A 395 -6.64 -17.09 -24.37
C ASN A 395 -8.06 -17.47 -24.84
N ASP A 396 -8.96 -17.78 -23.89
CA ASP A 396 -10.35 -18.13 -24.21
C ASP A 396 -11.31 -16.92 -24.20
N GLY A 397 -10.81 -15.74 -23.81
CA GLY A 397 -11.56 -14.49 -23.75
C GLY A 397 -12.25 -14.25 -22.41
N TRP A 398 -12.03 -15.09 -21.41
CA TRP A 398 -12.50 -14.90 -20.05
C TRP A 398 -11.31 -14.68 -19.13
N VAL A 399 -11.37 -13.65 -18.30
CA VAL A 399 -10.27 -13.43 -17.37
C VAL A 399 -10.32 -14.42 -16.21
N ASP A 400 -9.20 -15.04 -15.94
CA ASP A 400 -8.92 -15.93 -14.81
C ASP A 400 -8.35 -15.14 -13.65
N LEU A 401 -8.23 -15.77 -12.48
CA LEU A 401 -7.83 -15.10 -11.26
C LEU A 401 -6.68 -15.82 -10.56
N PHE A 402 -5.52 -15.19 -10.50
CA PHE A 402 -4.43 -15.61 -9.63
C PHE A 402 -4.55 -14.93 -8.26
N VAL A 403 -4.53 -15.70 -7.17
CA VAL A 403 -4.58 -15.21 -5.78
C VAL A 403 -3.33 -15.62 -5.05
N GLY A 404 -2.52 -14.64 -4.64
CA GLY A 404 -1.36 -14.84 -3.80
C GLY A 404 -1.77 -14.98 -2.34
N ASN A 405 -1.46 -16.13 -1.74
CA ASN A 405 -1.81 -16.44 -0.36
C ASN A 405 -0.58 -16.36 0.56
N GLU A 406 -0.81 -16.12 1.84
CA GLU A 406 0.20 -16.07 2.87
C GLU A 406 0.25 -17.40 3.65
N ASN A 407 1.42 -18.07 3.63
CA ASN A 407 1.69 -19.32 4.35
C ASN A 407 0.81 -20.53 3.99
N VAL A 408 0.04 -20.42 2.90
CA VAL A 408 -0.71 -21.51 2.27
C VAL A 408 -0.51 -21.46 0.76
N PRO A 409 -0.84 -22.53 0.00
CA PRO A 409 -0.63 -22.51 -1.45
C PRO A 409 -1.36 -21.35 -2.13
N SER A 410 -0.70 -20.67 -3.07
CA SER A 410 -1.37 -19.74 -3.99
C SER A 410 -2.44 -20.48 -4.79
N GLN A 411 -3.47 -19.76 -5.22
CA GLN A 411 -4.61 -20.29 -5.97
C GLN A 411 -4.63 -19.69 -7.38
N LEU A 412 -5.02 -20.49 -8.35
CA LEU A 412 -5.27 -20.06 -9.72
C LEU A 412 -6.65 -20.55 -10.13
N PHE A 413 -7.59 -19.63 -10.21
CA PHE A 413 -8.98 -19.91 -10.52
C PHE A 413 -9.23 -19.68 -12.00
N ARG A 414 -9.45 -20.77 -12.75
CA ARG A 414 -9.88 -20.70 -14.14
C ARG A 414 -11.35 -20.33 -14.22
N ASN A 415 -11.68 -19.33 -15.01
CA ASN A 415 -13.04 -18.91 -15.32
C ASN A 415 -13.66 -19.89 -16.32
N LYS A 416 -14.87 -20.37 -16.04
CA LYS A 416 -15.57 -21.32 -16.94
C LYS A 416 -16.54 -20.65 -17.92
N GLY A 417 -16.60 -19.31 -17.92
CA GLY A 417 -17.50 -18.55 -18.78
C GLY A 417 -18.99 -18.64 -18.38
N ASP A 418 -19.30 -19.32 -17.28
CA ASP A 418 -20.67 -19.47 -16.75
C ASP A 418 -20.89 -18.71 -15.43
N GLY A 419 -19.94 -17.85 -15.06
CA GLY A 419 -19.90 -17.11 -13.80
C GLY A 419 -19.31 -17.90 -12.63
N THR A 420 -18.75 -19.10 -12.88
CA THR A 420 -18.09 -19.93 -11.85
C THR A 420 -16.63 -20.19 -12.19
N PHE A 421 -15.85 -20.51 -11.16
CA PHE A 421 -14.41 -20.71 -11.24
C PHE A 421 -14.01 -22.11 -10.74
N GLU A 422 -12.86 -22.61 -11.22
CA GLU A 422 -12.21 -23.83 -10.78
C GLU A 422 -10.78 -23.56 -10.37
N ASP A 423 -10.38 -23.96 -9.16
CA ASP A 423 -8.99 -23.84 -8.72
C ASP A 423 -8.10 -24.90 -9.39
N ILE A 424 -7.26 -24.45 -10.32
CA ILE A 424 -6.34 -25.30 -11.10
C ILE A 424 -4.88 -25.13 -10.66
N ALA A 425 -4.58 -24.40 -9.58
CA ALA A 425 -3.21 -24.05 -9.20
C ALA A 425 -2.28 -25.26 -9.09
N ALA A 426 -2.76 -26.38 -8.58
CA ALA A 426 -1.95 -27.60 -8.44
C ALA A 426 -1.59 -28.22 -9.79
N THR A 427 -2.54 -28.30 -10.72
CA THR A 427 -2.32 -28.85 -12.07
C THR A 427 -1.58 -27.87 -12.98
N ALA A 428 -1.77 -26.58 -12.74
CA ALA A 428 -1.06 -25.51 -13.45
C ALA A 428 0.41 -25.34 -13.00
N GLY A 429 0.81 -25.93 -11.87
CA GLY A 429 2.18 -25.87 -11.37
C GLY A 429 2.52 -24.63 -10.52
N VAL A 430 1.50 -23.86 -10.06
CA VAL A 430 1.69 -22.62 -9.32
C VAL A 430 1.27 -22.67 -7.85
N ALA A 431 0.81 -23.82 -7.35
CA ALA A 431 0.34 -24.02 -5.97
C ALA A 431 1.52 -24.08 -4.97
N ARG A 432 2.38 -23.06 -4.94
CA ARG A 432 3.48 -22.98 -3.99
C ARG A 432 3.05 -22.30 -2.69
N VAL A 433 3.58 -22.81 -1.56
CA VAL A 433 3.44 -22.18 -0.26
C VAL A 433 4.51 -21.13 -0.11
N ALA A 434 4.11 -19.88 0.07
CA ALA A 434 5.01 -18.75 0.30
C ALA A 434 4.30 -17.69 1.16
N PHE A 435 5.01 -16.69 1.60
CA PHE A 435 4.42 -15.51 2.24
C PHE A 435 4.24 -14.44 1.16
N THR A 436 3.24 -14.64 0.30
CA THR A 436 3.05 -13.83 -0.92
C THR A 436 2.51 -12.45 -0.59
N LYS A 437 3.19 -11.42 -1.11
CA LYS A 437 2.89 -10.01 -0.86
C LYS A 437 2.56 -9.21 -2.12
N GLY A 438 2.97 -9.67 -3.28
CA GLY A 438 2.68 -9.05 -4.56
C GLY A 438 2.55 -10.08 -5.67
N VAL A 439 1.63 -9.82 -6.60
CA VAL A 439 1.50 -10.58 -7.86
C VAL A 439 1.31 -9.58 -8.98
N ALA A 440 2.02 -9.80 -10.09
CA ALA A 440 1.88 -9.03 -11.32
C ALA A 440 1.79 -9.97 -12.51
N SER A 441 1.08 -9.55 -13.56
CA SER A 441 0.94 -10.29 -14.82
C SER A 441 1.41 -9.46 -16.00
N ALA A 442 2.08 -10.10 -16.95
CA ALA A 442 2.45 -9.55 -18.26
C ALA A 442 2.78 -10.71 -19.22
N ASP A 443 2.75 -10.43 -20.50
CA ASP A 443 3.37 -11.26 -21.55
C ASP A 443 4.84 -10.76 -21.69
N TYR A 444 5.73 -11.20 -20.77
CA TYR A 444 7.07 -10.62 -20.67
C TYR A 444 8.01 -11.04 -21.82
N ASP A 445 7.76 -12.18 -22.46
CA ASP A 445 8.57 -12.65 -23.58
C ASP A 445 7.90 -12.45 -24.96
N ASN A 446 6.74 -11.75 -24.96
CA ASN A 446 5.99 -11.37 -26.16
C ASN A 446 5.57 -12.57 -27.03
N ASP A 447 5.34 -13.75 -26.40
CA ASP A 447 4.82 -14.95 -27.10
C ASP A 447 3.28 -14.94 -27.20
N GLY A 448 2.64 -14.02 -26.47
CA GLY A 448 1.22 -13.76 -26.45
C GLY A 448 0.49 -14.54 -25.36
N ASP A 449 1.16 -15.22 -24.48
CA ASP A 449 0.58 -15.91 -23.34
C ASP A 449 0.95 -15.16 -22.04
N VAL A 450 0.00 -14.96 -21.13
CA VAL A 450 0.23 -14.13 -19.96
C VAL A 450 0.98 -14.88 -18.87
N ASP A 451 2.04 -14.29 -18.36
CA ASP A 451 2.92 -14.80 -17.32
C ASP A 451 2.65 -14.14 -15.97
N PHE A 452 3.20 -14.71 -14.88
CA PHE A 452 3.06 -14.15 -13.53
C PHE A 452 4.41 -13.97 -12.84
N TYR A 453 4.56 -12.84 -12.17
CA TYR A 453 5.61 -12.67 -11.16
C TYR A 453 4.99 -12.61 -9.76
N VAL A 454 5.53 -13.41 -8.84
CA VAL A 454 5.06 -13.54 -7.46
C VAL A 454 6.16 -13.07 -6.51
N SER A 455 5.91 -11.99 -5.81
CA SER A 455 6.80 -11.36 -4.85
C SER A 455 6.46 -11.84 -3.43
N ASN A 456 7.47 -12.30 -2.69
CA ASN A 456 7.30 -12.93 -1.39
C ASN A 456 8.14 -12.24 -0.31
N LEU A 457 7.59 -12.16 0.90
CA LEU A 457 8.30 -11.67 2.07
C LEU A 457 9.18 -12.80 2.66
N GLY A 458 10.25 -13.15 1.96
CA GLY A 458 11.15 -14.26 2.27
C GLY A 458 10.85 -15.51 1.44
N GLY A 459 11.80 -16.44 1.39
CA GLY A 459 11.65 -17.70 0.67
C GLY A 459 11.85 -17.64 -0.85
N GLY A 460 12.27 -16.48 -1.40
CA GLY A 460 12.46 -16.25 -2.83
C GLY A 460 11.18 -15.85 -3.56
N ASN A 461 11.35 -15.25 -4.73
CA ASN A 461 10.26 -14.83 -5.61
C ASN A 461 10.15 -15.79 -6.80
N PHE A 462 9.04 -15.78 -7.51
CA PHE A 462 8.78 -16.70 -8.62
C PHE A 462 8.37 -15.94 -9.88
N LEU A 463 9.03 -16.21 -11.00
CA LEU A 463 8.56 -15.88 -12.34
C LEU A 463 7.97 -17.16 -12.95
N TYR A 464 6.69 -17.17 -13.21
CA TYR A 464 5.97 -18.28 -13.83
C TYR A 464 5.71 -17.94 -15.29
N ARG A 465 6.42 -18.64 -16.18
CA ARG A 465 6.21 -18.54 -17.62
C ARG A 465 5.07 -19.47 -18.04
N ASN A 466 4.07 -18.93 -18.71
CA ASN A 466 2.98 -19.68 -19.30
C ASN A 466 3.46 -20.53 -20.49
N THR A 467 2.94 -21.71 -20.62
CA THR A 467 3.26 -22.62 -21.76
C THR A 467 2.26 -22.51 -22.89
N GLY A 468 1.31 -21.57 -22.82
CA GLY A 468 0.20 -21.43 -23.76
C GLY A 468 -0.89 -22.51 -23.62
N LYS A 469 -0.89 -23.24 -22.50
CA LYS A 469 -1.85 -24.32 -22.20
C LYS A 469 -2.41 -24.28 -20.79
N GLY A 470 -2.35 -23.10 -20.14
CA GLY A 470 -2.76 -22.94 -18.74
C GLY A 470 -1.89 -23.70 -17.73
N THR A 471 -0.64 -24.03 -18.10
CA THR A 471 0.37 -24.59 -17.21
C THR A 471 1.60 -23.70 -17.23
N PHE A 472 2.34 -23.66 -16.12
CA PHE A 472 3.44 -22.71 -15.93
C PHE A 472 4.74 -23.42 -15.56
N THR A 473 5.86 -22.84 -16.03
CA THR A 473 7.22 -23.19 -15.61
C THR A 473 7.82 -22.07 -14.78
N GLU A 474 8.60 -22.40 -13.76
CA GLU A 474 9.27 -21.40 -12.93
C GLU A 474 10.61 -21.03 -13.55
N GLU A 475 10.78 -19.74 -13.89
CA GLU A 475 11.88 -19.22 -14.70
C GLU A 475 12.69 -18.09 -14.00
N SER A 476 12.49 -17.85 -12.69
CA SER A 476 13.19 -16.74 -11.99
C SER A 476 14.70 -16.78 -12.12
N GLY A 477 15.28 -17.97 -12.04
CA GLY A 477 16.72 -18.19 -12.21
C GLY A 477 17.18 -17.98 -13.65
N PRO A 478 16.60 -18.68 -14.65
CA PRO A 478 16.92 -18.48 -16.06
C PRO A 478 16.75 -17.05 -16.56
N ALA A 479 15.67 -16.39 -16.14
CA ALA A 479 15.36 -14.99 -16.49
C ALA A 479 16.21 -13.97 -15.71
N ASN A 480 16.96 -14.39 -14.69
CA ASN A 480 17.77 -13.53 -13.83
C ASN A 480 16.95 -12.50 -13.02
N VAL A 481 15.80 -12.93 -12.49
CA VAL A 481 14.92 -12.09 -11.66
C VAL A 481 14.66 -12.71 -10.27
N PRO A 482 15.71 -12.98 -9.46
CA PRO A 482 15.51 -13.53 -8.13
C PRO A 482 14.70 -12.61 -7.22
N GLY A 483 14.53 -11.34 -7.61
CA GLY A 483 13.80 -10.31 -6.91
C GLY A 483 14.60 -9.63 -5.81
N ALA A 484 13.89 -8.78 -5.07
CA ALA A 484 14.39 -8.20 -3.83
C ALA A 484 14.21 -9.20 -2.69
N ASP A 485 15.13 -9.24 -1.76
CA ASP A 485 14.87 -9.88 -0.46
C ASP A 485 13.68 -9.19 0.21
N ARG A 486 12.77 -9.96 0.79
CA ARG A 486 11.54 -9.44 1.39
C ARG A 486 10.69 -8.64 0.39
N GLY A 487 10.39 -9.23 -0.76
CA GLY A 487 9.56 -8.63 -1.79
C GLY A 487 8.16 -8.26 -1.25
N PHE A 488 7.61 -7.17 -1.76
CA PHE A 488 6.27 -6.68 -1.43
C PHE A 488 5.57 -6.21 -2.71
N PRO A 489 5.15 -4.94 -2.95
CA PRO A 489 4.58 -4.53 -4.24
C PRO A 489 5.48 -4.91 -5.41
N THR A 490 4.87 -5.36 -6.49
CA THR A 490 5.56 -5.68 -7.75
C THR A 490 4.70 -5.32 -8.95
N TRP A 491 5.32 -4.86 -10.02
CA TRP A 491 4.65 -4.40 -11.23
C TRP A 491 5.43 -4.81 -12.47
N PHE A 492 4.71 -5.16 -13.53
CA PHE A 492 5.23 -5.10 -14.88
C PHE A 492 4.79 -3.79 -15.55
N PHE A 493 5.70 -3.09 -16.18
CA PHE A 493 5.46 -1.89 -16.98
C PHE A 493 6.68 -1.56 -17.85
N ASP A 494 6.48 -0.99 -19.00
CA ASP A 494 7.55 -0.53 -19.89
C ASP A 494 8.03 0.87 -19.43
N TYR A 495 9.12 0.91 -18.61
CA TYR A 495 9.59 2.17 -18.01
C TYR A 495 10.40 3.02 -18.99
N ASP A 496 11.02 2.42 -20.03
CA ASP A 496 11.86 3.12 -21.00
C ASP A 496 11.26 3.20 -22.42
N ASN A 497 10.01 2.74 -22.59
CA ASN A 497 9.26 2.72 -23.84
C ASN A 497 9.94 1.95 -24.98
N ASP A 498 10.63 0.85 -24.67
CA ASP A 498 11.29 0.00 -25.68
C ASP A 498 10.38 -1.13 -26.22
N GLY A 499 9.18 -1.29 -25.67
CA GLY A 499 8.17 -2.26 -26.09
C GLY A 499 8.23 -3.60 -25.37
N TRP A 500 9.03 -3.70 -24.32
CA TRP A 500 9.12 -4.86 -23.44
C TRP A 500 8.72 -4.44 -22.02
N ASP A 501 7.83 -5.22 -21.41
CA ASP A 501 7.45 -4.94 -20.03
C ASP A 501 8.62 -5.28 -19.09
N ASP A 502 9.03 -4.30 -18.30
CA ASP A 502 10.07 -4.38 -17.28
C ASP A 502 9.45 -4.75 -15.93
N LEU A 503 10.28 -5.18 -14.98
CA LEU A 503 9.79 -5.67 -13.69
C LEU A 503 10.32 -4.83 -12.53
N LEU A 504 9.42 -4.15 -11.81
CA LEU A 504 9.71 -3.52 -10.52
C LEU A 504 9.34 -4.49 -9.39
N VAL A 505 10.29 -4.74 -8.49
CA VAL A 505 10.07 -5.51 -7.26
C VAL A 505 10.52 -4.70 -6.07
N SER A 506 9.59 -4.29 -5.24
CA SER A 506 9.94 -3.54 -4.04
C SER A 506 10.59 -4.45 -2.99
N SER A 507 11.41 -3.85 -2.11
CA SER A 507 11.94 -4.51 -0.93
C SER A 507 11.32 -3.89 0.32
N TYR A 508 10.73 -4.72 1.16
CA TYR A 508 10.09 -4.29 2.39
C TYR A 508 10.94 -4.63 3.60
N PHE A 509 11.55 -3.63 4.19
CA PHE A 509 12.39 -3.78 5.37
C PHE A 509 11.74 -3.08 6.56
N LEU A 510 11.45 -3.82 7.65
CA LEU A 510 10.74 -3.34 8.83
C LEU A 510 11.64 -2.48 9.75
N SER A 511 12.47 -1.60 9.19
CA SER A 511 13.35 -0.75 9.97
C SER A 511 13.30 0.70 9.50
N VAL A 512 12.73 1.55 10.33
CA VAL A 512 12.75 2.99 10.13
C VAL A 512 14.19 3.49 10.04
N ASP A 513 15.11 2.99 10.89
CA ASP A 513 16.54 3.35 10.85
C ASP A 513 17.13 3.20 9.44
N GLU A 514 16.91 2.06 8.78
CA GLU A 514 17.45 1.82 7.43
C GLU A 514 16.83 2.76 6.39
N SER A 515 15.52 3.01 6.47
CA SER A 515 14.81 3.89 5.52
C SER A 515 15.25 5.35 5.63
N VAL A 516 15.60 5.80 6.83
CA VAL A 516 15.97 7.19 7.06
C VAL A 516 17.48 7.47 6.95
N ARG A 517 18.31 6.43 6.81
CA ARG A 517 19.79 6.59 6.72
C ARG A 517 20.24 7.56 5.64
N ALA A 518 19.58 7.55 4.50
CA ALA A 518 19.86 8.44 3.38
C ALA A 518 19.71 9.93 3.78
N TYR A 519 18.72 10.27 4.61
CA TYR A 519 18.52 11.64 5.10
C TYR A 519 19.62 12.11 6.05
N PHE A 520 20.31 11.18 6.69
CA PHE A 520 21.48 11.46 7.53
C PHE A 520 22.82 11.31 6.80
N GLY A 521 22.81 11.02 5.50
CA GLY A 521 24.05 10.77 4.73
C GLY A 521 24.82 9.53 5.20
N ARG A 522 24.13 8.54 5.79
CA ARG A 522 24.73 7.29 6.30
C ARG A 522 24.68 6.19 5.22
N PRO A 523 25.66 5.27 5.21
CA PRO A 523 25.60 4.10 4.29
C PRO A 523 24.35 3.26 4.52
N LEU A 524 23.81 2.73 3.44
CA LEU A 524 22.70 1.77 3.47
C LEU A 524 23.24 0.37 3.79
N ASN A 525 22.54 -0.38 4.66
CA ASN A 525 22.91 -1.74 5.04
C ASN A 525 21.82 -2.76 4.64
N ALA A 526 20.69 -2.29 4.10
CA ALA A 526 19.56 -3.13 3.71
C ALA A 526 19.48 -3.26 2.19
N HIS A 527 18.76 -4.28 1.76
CA HIS A 527 18.47 -4.49 0.34
C HIS A 527 17.49 -3.43 -0.17
N THR A 528 17.79 -2.86 -1.34
CA THR A 528 16.94 -1.90 -2.03
C THR A 528 15.89 -2.61 -2.88
N MET A 529 14.87 -1.88 -3.34
CA MET A 529 14.00 -2.37 -4.41
C MET A 529 14.83 -2.75 -5.64
N LYS A 530 14.21 -3.46 -6.58
CA LYS A 530 14.83 -3.86 -7.83
C LYS A 530 13.99 -3.37 -9.01
N LEU A 531 14.65 -2.78 -9.98
CA LEU A 531 14.11 -2.60 -11.33
C LEU A 531 14.93 -3.47 -12.29
N TYR A 532 14.25 -4.39 -12.91
CA TYR A 532 14.81 -5.31 -13.89
C TYR A 532 14.34 -4.89 -15.28
N ARG A 533 15.30 -4.47 -16.12
CA ARG A 533 15.05 -4.15 -17.53
C ARG A 533 14.95 -5.43 -18.35
N ASN A 534 13.90 -5.58 -19.11
CA ASN A 534 13.71 -6.69 -20.00
C ASN A 534 14.64 -6.58 -21.24
N GLY A 535 15.42 -7.61 -21.50
CA GLY A 535 16.34 -7.63 -22.63
C GLY A 535 15.70 -8.03 -23.97
N GLY A 536 14.44 -8.47 -23.98
CA GLY A 536 13.76 -8.99 -25.16
C GLY A 536 14.23 -10.37 -25.60
N ASP A 537 15.06 -11.03 -24.81
CA ASP A 537 15.61 -12.37 -25.06
C ASP A 537 15.21 -13.39 -23.96
N GLY A 538 14.18 -13.06 -23.16
CA GLY A 538 13.71 -13.83 -22.01
C GLY A 538 14.57 -13.62 -20.76
N ARG A 539 15.46 -12.62 -20.76
CA ARG A 539 16.33 -12.27 -19.63
C ARG A 539 16.18 -10.81 -19.24
N PHE A 540 16.43 -10.56 -17.96
CA PHE A 540 16.39 -9.23 -17.39
C PHE A 540 17.77 -8.79 -16.87
N GLU A 541 18.01 -7.48 -16.94
CA GLU A 541 19.17 -6.80 -16.36
C GLU A 541 18.75 -6.01 -15.11
N ASP A 542 19.43 -6.19 -13.98
CA ASP A 542 19.23 -5.32 -12.80
C ASP A 542 19.79 -3.92 -13.08
N VAL A 543 18.92 -2.96 -13.29
CA VAL A 543 19.26 -1.57 -13.61
C VAL A 543 19.08 -0.63 -12.43
N THR A 544 18.75 -1.12 -11.26
CA THR A 544 18.37 -0.37 -10.06
C THR A 544 19.29 0.80 -9.76
N VAL A 545 20.60 0.55 -9.68
CA VAL A 545 21.61 1.59 -9.40
C VAL A 545 21.71 2.59 -10.55
N ARG A 546 21.69 2.09 -11.79
CA ARG A 546 21.80 2.92 -12.99
C ARG A 546 20.68 3.96 -13.07
N VAL A 547 19.47 3.58 -12.69
CA VAL A 547 18.29 4.45 -12.76
C VAL A 547 18.00 5.21 -11.45
N GLY A 548 18.86 5.08 -10.42
CA GLY A 548 18.76 5.86 -9.17
C GLY A 548 17.70 5.37 -8.18
N LEU A 549 17.36 4.08 -8.22
CA LEU A 549 16.43 3.45 -7.27
C LEU A 549 17.14 2.71 -6.12
N ASP A 550 18.41 3.00 -5.88
CA ASP A 550 19.26 2.37 -4.88
C ASP A 550 19.09 2.93 -3.46
N LYS A 551 17.90 3.45 -3.14
CA LYS A 551 17.50 3.87 -1.79
C LYS A 551 16.67 2.78 -1.11
N VAL A 552 16.65 2.80 0.22
CA VAL A 552 15.78 1.93 1.02
C VAL A 552 14.46 2.66 1.24
N TYR A 553 13.39 2.05 0.78
CA TYR A 553 12.02 2.47 1.06
C TYR A 553 11.31 1.36 1.84
N MET A 554 10.17 1.69 2.45
CA MET A 554 9.31 0.72 3.14
C MET A 554 7.94 0.67 2.41
N PRO A 555 7.87 0.32 1.12
CA PRO A 555 6.64 0.41 0.37
C PRO A 555 5.68 -0.70 0.78
N MET A 556 4.46 -0.34 1.16
CA MET A 556 3.34 -1.26 1.41
C MET A 556 2.39 -1.28 0.23
N GLY A 557 2.18 -0.13 -0.43
CA GLY A 557 1.46 -0.01 -1.68
C GLY A 557 2.25 0.79 -2.70
N SER A 558 2.00 0.56 -3.98
CA SER A 558 2.60 1.34 -5.05
C SER A 558 1.76 1.27 -6.32
N ASN A 559 1.86 2.31 -7.14
CA ASN A 559 1.29 2.33 -8.47
C ASN A 559 2.11 3.26 -9.35
N PHE A 560 1.82 3.25 -10.65
CA PHE A 560 2.48 4.08 -11.64
C PHE A 560 1.46 4.88 -12.46
N GLY A 561 1.91 6.03 -12.96
CA GLY A 561 1.16 6.93 -13.85
C GLY A 561 2.10 7.93 -14.49
N ASP A 562 1.60 8.78 -15.35
CA ASP A 562 2.38 9.81 -16.06
C ASP A 562 1.95 11.19 -15.53
N ILE A 563 2.65 11.69 -14.48
CA ILE A 563 2.24 12.90 -13.76
C ILE A 563 2.42 14.17 -14.55
N ASP A 564 3.26 14.17 -15.57
CA ASP A 564 3.55 15.38 -16.36
C ASP A 564 3.29 15.19 -17.86
N ASN A 565 2.59 14.14 -18.25
CA ASN A 565 2.22 13.83 -19.63
C ASN A 565 3.40 13.80 -20.60
N ASP A 566 4.59 13.35 -20.13
CA ASP A 566 5.76 13.23 -20.99
C ASP A 566 5.84 11.88 -21.71
N GLY A 567 4.98 10.94 -21.36
CA GLY A 567 4.87 9.62 -21.95
C GLY A 567 5.69 8.55 -21.22
N TYR A 568 6.42 8.90 -20.16
CA TYR A 568 7.14 7.96 -19.31
C TYR A 568 6.41 7.79 -17.97
N LEU A 569 6.34 6.56 -17.50
CA LEU A 569 5.59 6.24 -16.28
C LEU A 569 6.39 6.56 -15.03
N ASP A 570 5.81 7.37 -14.16
CA ASP A 570 6.29 7.73 -12.84
C ASP A 570 5.76 6.75 -11.79
N VAL A 571 6.35 6.73 -10.60
CA VAL A 571 5.98 5.78 -9.53
C VAL A 571 5.67 6.52 -8.24
N TYR A 572 4.54 6.19 -7.62
CA TYR A 572 4.24 6.61 -6.25
C TYR A 572 4.28 5.41 -5.31
N LEU A 573 5.03 5.56 -4.21
CA LEU A 573 5.21 4.55 -3.17
C LEU A 573 4.49 5.01 -1.90
N GLY A 574 3.46 4.27 -1.50
CA GLY A 574 2.88 4.38 -0.17
C GLY A 574 3.74 3.62 0.82
N THR A 575 4.44 4.32 1.69
CA THR A 575 5.44 3.76 2.60
C THR A 575 4.91 3.61 4.02
N GLY A 576 5.60 2.82 4.82
CA GLY A 576 5.30 2.66 6.25
C GLY A 576 5.45 1.23 6.75
N SER A 577 5.00 1.00 7.95
CA SER A 577 4.86 -0.32 8.55
C SER A 577 3.75 -0.29 9.61
N PRO A 578 3.30 -1.43 10.13
CA PRO A 578 2.32 -1.46 11.21
C PRO A 578 2.76 -0.78 12.53
N SER A 579 4.02 -0.35 12.63
CA SER A 579 4.54 0.37 13.80
C SER A 579 4.08 1.82 13.84
N TYR A 580 3.64 2.30 15.00
CA TYR A 580 3.37 3.72 15.24
C TYR A 580 4.60 4.61 15.06
N GLY A 581 5.82 4.08 15.19
CA GLY A 581 7.07 4.79 14.92
C GLY A 581 7.40 4.96 13.44
N ALA A 582 6.69 4.27 12.55
CA ALA A 582 6.99 4.26 11.11
C ALA A 582 6.48 5.51 10.37
N LEU A 583 6.77 6.68 10.91
CA LEU A 583 6.48 7.97 10.30
C LEU A 583 7.54 8.32 9.24
N VAL A 584 7.53 7.59 8.13
CA VAL A 584 8.44 7.80 6.99
C VAL A 584 7.66 8.36 5.79
N PRO A 585 8.27 9.21 4.95
CA PRO A 585 7.53 9.83 3.85
C PRO A 585 7.13 8.82 2.78
N SER A 586 5.90 8.91 2.29
CA SER A 586 5.52 8.36 0.99
C SER A 586 6.29 9.11 -0.11
N VAL A 587 6.58 8.44 -1.23
CA VAL A 587 7.59 8.92 -2.17
C VAL A 587 7.03 8.97 -3.59
N LEU A 588 7.17 10.12 -4.26
CA LEU A 588 6.90 10.30 -5.67
C LEU A 588 8.22 10.33 -6.45
N LEU A 589 8.37 9.39 -7.37
CA LEU A 589 9.55 9.19 -8.21
C LEU A 589 9.19 9.54 -9.66
N ARG A 590 9.71 10.64 -10.17
CA ARG A 590 9.56 11.03 -11.57
C ARG A 590 10.53 10.27 -12.46
N ASN A 591 10.03 9.68 -13.54
CA ASN A 591 10.83 9.04 -14.59
C ASN A 591 11.34 10.08 -15.59
N ARG A 592 12.64 10.14 -15.76
CA ARG A 592 13.33 11.02 -16.71
C ARG A 592 13.65 10.25 -18.00
N GLU A 593 12.67 10.22 -18.91
CA GLU A 593 12.84 9.65 -20.26
C GLU A 593 13.41 8.22 -20.26
N GLY A 594 12.99 7.37 -19.31
CA GLY A 594 13.48 6.00 -19.17
C GLY A 594 14.93 5.87 -18.70
N GLN A 595 15.62 6.97 -18.36
CA GLN A 595 17.03 6.93 -17.99
C GLN A 595 17.27 6.88 -16.49
N ARG A 596 16.43 7.56 -15.71
CA ARG A 596 16.53 7.57 -14.25
C ARG A 596 15.25 8.03 -13.59
N PHE A 597 15.06 7.59 -12.35
CA PHE A 597 14.03 8.12 -11.48
C PHE A 597 14.58 9.21 -10.56
N VAL A 598 13.82 10.27 -10.36
CA VAL A 598 14.17 11.41 -9.50
C VAL A 598 13.10 11.57 -8.43
N ASP A 599 13.54 11.67 -7.18
CA ASP A 599 12.66 11.92 -6.05
C ASP A 599 12.16 13.37 -6.06
N VAL A 600 10.87 13.53 -6.34
CA VAL A 600 10.18 14.83 -6.41
C VAL A 600 9.17 15.03 -5.28
N THR A 601 9.26 14.19 -4.24
CA THR A 601 8.33 14.17 -3.11
C THR A 601 8.16 15.54 -2.43
N ALA A 602 9.27 16.23 -2.17
CA ALA A 602 9.22 17.50 -1.44
C ALA A 602 8.69 18.66 -2.31
N SER A 603 9.03 18.70 -3.60
CA SER A 603 8.50 19.72 -4.52
C SER A 603 7.03 19.53 -4.82
N SER A 604 6.60 18.27 -5.05
CA SER A 604 5.20 17.95 -5.28
C SER A 604 4.33 18.14 -4.02
N GLY A 605 4.91 18.04 -2.81
CA GLY A 605 4.16 18.12 -1.57
C GLY A 605 3.36 16.86 -1.23
N THR A 606 3.67 15.73 -1.88
CA THR A 606 2.94 14.45 -1.70
C THR A 606 3.54 13.54 -0.62
N GLY A 607 4.57 14.01 0.11
CA GLY A 607 5.31 13.26 1.11
C GLY A 607 4.55 13.08 2.42
N GLU A 608 3.50 12.26 2.42
CA GLU A 608 2.74 11.91 3.61
C GLU A 608 3.59 11.12 4.60
N LEU A 609 3.59 11.53 5.89
CA LEU A 609 4.36 10.92 6.98
C LEU A 609 3.53 9.90 7.76
N HIS A 610 2.79 9.07 7.09
CA HIS A 610 1.97 8.05 7.70
C HIS A 610 1.96 6.81 6.80
N THR A 611 1.52 5.67 7.36
CA THR A 611 1.47 4.43 6.62
C THR A 611 0.51 4.53 5.44
N GLY A 612 1.03 4.36 4.23
CA GLY A 612 0.31 4.45 2.97
C GLY A 612 0.10 3.10 2.31
N HIS A 613 -1.09 2.88 1.74
CA HIS A 613 -1.46 1.62 1.09
C HIS A 613 -1.97 1.85 -0.32
N GLY A 614 -3.28 1.94 -0.53
CA GLY A 614 -3.87 2.04 -1.86
C GLY A 614 -3.46 3.30 -2.61
N VAL A 615 -2.94 3.14 -3.82
CA VAL A 615 -2.57 4.24 -4.74
C VAL A 615 -3.24 4.02 -6.07
N ALA A 616 -3.90 5.04 -6.62
CA ALA A 616 -4.41 5.05 -7.97
C ALA A 616 -4.10 6.38 -8.66
N PHE A 617 -3.71 6.31 -9.94
CA PHE A 617 -3.54 7.46 -10.82
C PHE A 617 -4.77 7.54 -11.73
N ALA A 618 -5.40 8.70 -11.78
CA ALA A 618 -6.59 8.91 -12.61
C ALA A 618 -6.80 10.39 -12.91
N ASP A 619 -7.21 10.70 -14.13
CA ASP A 619 -7.73 12.02 -14.50
C ASP A 619 -9.18 12.09 -14.00
N LEU A 620 -9.36 12.63 -12.78
CA LEU A 620 -10.64 12.65 -12.07
C LEU A 620 -11.53 13.84 -12.45
N ASP A 621 -10.96 14.85 -13.04
CA ASP A 621 -11.68 16.07 -13.41
C ASP A 621 -11.74 16.34 -14.93
N ASP A 622 -11.28 15.35 -15.70
CA ASP A 622 -11.25 15.37 -17.16
C ASP A 622 -10.46 16.57 -17.74
N ASP A 623 -9.45 17.07 -17.01
CA ASP A 623 -8.57 18.15 -17.48
C ASP A 623 -7.35 17.61 -18.27
N GLY A 624 -7.12 16.32 -18.20
CA GLY A 624 -6.09 15.60 -18.94
C GLY A 624 -4.78 15.41 -18.19
N ASP A 625 -4.72 15.77 -16.93
CA ASP A 625 -3.58 15.48 -16.05
C ASP A 625 -3.99 14.45 -14.99
N GLN A 626 -3.15 13.44 -14.71
CA GLN A 626 -3.49 12.39 -13.75
C GLN A 626 -3.31 12.88 -12.31
N ASP A 627 -4.38 12.79 -11.52
CA ASP A 627 -4.37 12.98 -10.07
C ASP A 627 -3.93 11.71 -9.34
N ILE A 628 -3.61 11.83 -8.04
CA ILE A 628 -3.24 10.71 -7.21
C ILE A 628 -4.27 10.53 -6.09
N VAL A 629 -5.00 9.42 -6.13
CA VAL A 629 -5.84 8.97 -5.02
C VAL A 629 -4.97 8.10 -4.11
N PHE A 630 -4.89 8.46 -2.83
CA PHE A 630 -4.00 7.82 -1.89
C PHE A 630 -4.69 7.45 -0.59
N LYS A 631 -4.72 6.15 -0.30
CA LYS A 631 -5.26 5.60 0.93
C LYS A 631 -4.20 5.58 2.01
N VAL A 632 -4.43 6.36 3.06
CA VAL A 632 -3.55 6.48 4.22
C VAL A 632 -4.23 5.83 5.43
N GLY A 633 -3.43 5.27 6.31
CA GLY A 633 -3.88 4.64 7.57
C GLY A 633 -3.06 3.40 7.88
N GLY A 634 -2.90 3.09 9.14
CA GLY A 634 -2.14 1.93 9.62
C GLY A 634 -2.98 0.65 9.75
N ALA A 635 -2.42 -0.32 10.46
CA ALA A 635 -3.00 -1.65 10.59
C ALA A 635 -4.03 -1.76 11.73
N THR A 636 -4.20 -0.74 12.56
CA THR A 636 -5.05 -0.78 13.75
C THR A 636 -6.15 0.29 13.69
N PRO A 637 -7.27 0.09 14.40
CA PRO A 637 -8.34 1.10 14.44
C PRO A 637 -7.86 2.46 14.95
N GLY A 638 -6.89 2.48 15.87
CA GLY A 638 -6.33 3.69 16.46
C GLY A 638 -5.37 4.45 15.54
N ASP A 639 -5.00 3.84 14.42
CA ASP A 639 -4.09 4.38 13.42
C ASP A 639 -4.83 4.76 12.12
N ALA A 640 -6.11 5.12 12.27
CA ALA A 640 -6.94 5.58 11.17
C ALA A 640 -6.54 6.97 10.70
N HIS A 641 -6.70 7.23 9.41
CA HIS A 641 -6.31 8.48 8.77
C HIS A 641 -7.27 8.87 7.64
N ALA A 642 -7.33 10.16 7.31
CA ALA A 642 -8.06 10.62 6.14
C ALA A 642 -7.32 10.24 4.86
N MET A 643 -8.06 9.80 3.85
CA MET A 643 -7.51 9.60 2.51
C MET A 643 -7.07 10.93 1.89
N ARG A 644 -6.21 10.85 0.88
CA ARG A 644 -5.75 12.00 0.09
C ARG A 644 -6.30 11.92 -1.33
N LEU A 645 -6.55 13.08 -1.88
CA LEU A 645 -6.65 13.31 -3.30
C LEU A 645 -5.70 14.45 -3.66
N PHE A 646 -4.59 14.12 -4.25
CA PHE A 646 -3.61 15.08 -4.71
C PHE A 646 -3.96 15.51 -6.14
N GLU A 647 -4.56 16.71 -6.29
CA GLU A 647 -4.84 17.32 -7.59
C GLU A 647 -3.54 17.71 -8.28
N ASN A 648 -3.37 17.26 -9.51
CA ASN A 648 -2.20 17.58 -10.34
C ASN A 648 -2.21 19.06 -10.72
N PRO A 649 -1.07 19.78 -10.59
CA PRO A 649 -1.02 21.21 -10.98
C PRO A 649 -1.17 21.47 -12.48
N GLY A 650 -1.05 20.42 -13.31
CA GLY A 650 -1.11 20.49 -14.76
C GLY A 650 0.20 20.97 -15.39
N HIS A 651 0.57 20.34 -16.50
CA HIS A 651 1.82 20.64 -17.22
C HIS A 651 1.58 21.15 -18.63
N GLY A 652 0.32 21.23 -19.10
CA GLY A 652 -0.07 21.74 -20.41
C GLY A 652 0.47 20.94 -21.59
N ARG A 653 0.80 19.67 -21.38
CA ARG A 653 1.22 18.73 -22.42
C ARG A 653 0.01 17.97 -22.98
N ALA A 654 0.16 17.47 -24.20
CA ALA A 654 -0.88 16.70 -24.85
C ALA A 654 -0.98 15.29 -24.27
N TRP A 655 -2.19 14.72 -24.33
CA TRP A 655 -2.52 13.40 -23.84
C TRP A 655 -3.55 12.68 -24.73
N LEU A 656 -3.77 11.39 -24.51
CA LEU A 656 -4.80 10.58 -25.14
C LEU A 656 -5.35 9.55 -24.15
N GLY A 657 -6.66 9.56 -23.94
CA GLY A 657 -7.35 8.51 -23.20
C GLY A 657 -7.87 7.41 -24.12
N LEU A 658 -7.62 6.14 -23.81
CA LEU A 658 -8.08 5.00 -24.58
C LEU A 658 -9.00 4.10 -23.73
N HIS A 659 -10.28 4.04 -24.09
CA HIS A 659 -11.24 3.09 -23.56
C HIS A 659 -11.35 1.93 -24.54
N LEU A 660 -10.79 0.78 -24.20
CA LEU A 660 -10.79 -0.41 -25.05
C LEU A 660 -11.89 -1.37 -24.66
N GLU A 661 -12.60 -1.91 -25.65
CA GLU A 661 -13.65 -2.91 -25.47
C GLU A 661 -13.37 -4.16 -26.31
N GLY A 662 -13.08 -5.29 -25.67
CA GLY A 662 -12.95 -6.59 -26.34
C GLY A 662 -14.27 -7.11 -26.87
N GLN A 663 -14.22 -7.91 -27.91
CA GLN A 663 -15.35 -8.66 -28.48
C GLN A 663 -15.06 -10.17 -28.55
N VAL A 664 -13.84 -10.55 -28.86
CA VAL A 664 -13.30 -11.91 -28.78
C VAL A 664 -12.36 -12.01 -27.60
N SER A 665 -11.55 -11.00 -27.40
CA SER A 665 -10.79 -10.79 -26.18
C SER A 665 -11.74 -10.41 -25.03
N ASN A 666 -11.31 -10.59 -23.79
CA ASN A 666 -12.12 -10.19 -22.63
C ASN A 666 -12.61 -8.76 -22.77
N ARG A 667 -13.80 -8.49 -22.28
CA ARG A 667 -14.52 -7.21 -22.49
C ARG A 667 -13.74 -6.01 -21.96
N ALA A 668 -13.01 -6.18 -20.87
CA ALA A 668 -12.18 -5.17 -20.25
C ALA A 668 -10.85 -4.91 -20.98
N ALA A 669 -10.56 -5.70 -22.02
CA ALA A 669 -9.33 -5.66 -22.80
C ALA A 669 -8.03 -5.90 -21.98
N ILE A 670 -8.11 -6.54 -20.81
CA ILE A 670 -6.95 -6.91 -20.00
C ILE A 670 -6.03 -7.81 -20.85
N GLY A 671 -4.72 -7.46 -20.90
CA GLY A 671 -3.72 -8.08 -21.75
C GLY A 671 -3.55 -7.40 -23.13
N ALA A 672 -4.41 -6.43 -23.50
CA ALA A 672 -4.23 -5.69 -24.75
C ALA A 672 -2.97 -4.81 -24.68
N ARG A 673 -2.16 -4.87 -25.75
CA ARG A 673 -0.93 -4.09 -25.86
C ARG A 673 -1.15 -2.91 -26.81
N ILE A 674 -0.78 -1.74 -26.34
CA ILE A 674 -1.00 -0.46 -27.01
C ILE A 674 0.36 0.11 -27.39
N ARG A 675 0.49 0.48 -28.66
CA ARG A 675 1.65 1.20 -29.18
C ARG A 675 1.20 2.52 -29.75
N VAL A 676 1.70 3.62 -29.22
CA VAL A 676 1.39 4.99 -29.69
C VAL A 676 2.61 5.60 -30.35
N SER A 677 2.50 5.95 -31.62
CA SER A 677 3.54 6.67 -32.35
C SER A 677 3.21 8.14 -32.38
N VAL A 678 4.08 8.97 -31.83
CA VAL A 678 3.93 10.41 -31.73
C VAL A 678 4.96 11.10 -32.63
N GLU A 679 4.50 12.06 -33.44
CA GLU A 679 5.37 12.96 -34.21
C GLU A 679 5.13 14.39 -33.71
N ASP A 680 6.20 15.08 -33.32
CA ASP A 680 6.14 16.47 -32.86
C ASP A 680 6.20 17.50 -34.01
N ASP A 681 6.08 18.78 -33.70
CA ASP A 681 6.12 19.92 -34.64
C ASP A 681 7.48 20.11 -35.33
N ARG A 682 8.54 19.47 -34.81
CA ARG A 682 9.89 19.44 -35.37
C ARG A 682 10.13 18.20 -36.24
N GLY A 683 9.17 17.28 -36.31
CA GLY A 683 9.25 16.03 -37.05
C GLY A 683 10.02 14.92 -36.32
N ALA A 684 10.32 15.12 -35.04
CA ALA A 684 10.88 14.02 -34.20
C ALA A 684 9.79 13.00 -33.89
N ARG A 685 10.17 11.73 -33.93
CA ARG A 685 9.26 10.61 -33.69
C ARG A 685 9.67 9.83 -32.46
N ARG A 686 8.69 9.45 -31.67
CA ARG A 686 8.85 8.53 -30.53
C ARG A 686 7.70 7.55 -30.48
N THR A 687 7.93 6.47 -29.78
CA THR A 687 6.94 5.42 -29.56
C THR A 687 6.73 5.26 -28.07
N LEU A 688 5.49 5.09 -27.66
CA LEU A 688 5.07 4.84 -26.28
C LEU A 688 4.36 3.51 -26.24
N HIS A 689 4.56 2.75 -25.17
CA HIS A 689 3.96 1.44 -25.00
C HIS A 689 3.18 1.35 -23.69
N ARG A 690 2.03 0.67 -23.73
CA ARG A 690 1.20 0.37 -22.55
C ARG A 690 0.61 -1.02 -22.69
N THR A 691 0.46 -1.69 -21.56
CA THR A 691 -0.28 -2.96 -21.45
C THR A 691 -1.46 -2.74 -20.52
N VAL A 692 -2.67 -3.12 -20.94
CA VAL A 692 -3.86 -3.04 -20.07
C VAL A 692 -3.76 -4.13 -19.02
N SER A 693 -3.70 -3.76 -17.76
CA SER A 693 -3.63 -4.68 -16.63
C SER A 693 -4.63 -4.31 -15.54
N SER A 694 -5.14 -5.29 -14.81
CA SER A 694 -5.89 -5.06 -13.58
C SER A 694 -4.92 -4.81 -12.44
N GLY A 695 -5.32 -4.01 -11.46
CA GLY A 695 -4.51 -3.58 -10.32
C GLY A 695 -3.55 -4.63 -9.73
N GLY A 696 -2.86 -4.29 -8.69
CA GLY A 696 -1.82 -5.10 -8.07
C GLY A 696 -1.85 -4.96 -6.55
N SER A 697 -0.73 -4.55 -5.96
CA SER A 697 -0.62 -4.41 -4.51
C SER A 697 -1.24 -3.10 -4.03
N PHE A 698 -2.42 -3.18 -3.39
CA PHE A 698 -3.14 -2.12 -2.69
C PHE A 698 -3.68 -0.95 -3.53
N GLY A 699 -3.67 -1.02 -4.85
CA GLY A 699 -4.28 0.05 -5.65
C GLY A 699 -4.47 -0.34 -7.10
N ALA A 700 -5.51 0.19 -7.70
CA ALA A 700 -5.84 -0.04 -9.10
C ALA A 700 -6.29 1.25 -9.76
N SER A 701 -5.55 1.66 -10.77
CA SER A 701 -5.91 2.74 -11.69
C SER A 701 -7.01 2.28 -12.65
N PRO A 702 -7.72 3.20 -13.32
CA PRO A 702 -8.75 2.84 -14.29
C PRO A 702 -8.23 1.92 -15.40
N LEU A 703 -9.06 0.98 -15.85
CA LEU A 703 -8.74 0.16 -17.02
C LEU A 703 -8.69 1.00 -18.32
N ARG A 704 -9.33 2.18 -18.33
CA ARG A 704 -9.13 3.21 -19.33
C ARG A 704 -7.68 3.71 -19.26
N GLN A 705 -6.93 3.56 -20.34
CA GLN A 705 -5.53 3.95 -20.37
C GLN A 705 -5.38 5.44 -20.62
N HIS A 706 -4.58 6.12 -19.80
CA HIS A 706 -4.14 7.49 -19.98
C HIS A 706 -2.70 7.48 -20.52
N ILE A 707 -2.44 8.24 -21.60
CA ILE A 707 -1.15 8.23 -22.27
C ILE A 707 -0.72 9.68 -22.53
N GLY A 708 0.29 10.16 -21.81
CA GLY A 708 0.92 11.44 -22.06
C GLY A 708 1.65 11.44 -23.40
N LEU A 709 1.45 12.48 -24.18
CA LEU A 709 1.99 12.60 -25.54
C LEU A 709 3.11 13.66 -25.64
N GLY A 710 3.37 14.41 -24.56
CA GLY A 710 4.35 15.47 -24.52
C GLY A 710 3.92 16.77 -25.19
N ALA A 711 4.88 17.63 -25.45
CA ALA A 711 4.65 18.95 -26.03
C ALA A 711 4.74 18.94 -27.58
N GLY A 712 4.06 19.86 -28.24
CA GLY A 712 4.19 20.12 -29.69
C GLY A 712 3.71 18.98 -30.57
N VAL A 713 2.72 18.20 -30.14
CA VAL A 713 2.22 17.03 -30.85
C VAL A 713 1.53 17.42 -32.15
N ARG A 714 1.98 16.85 -33.25
CA ARG A 714 1.45 17.08 -34.60
C ARG A 714 0.65 15.88 -35.11
N ARG A 715 1.10 14.64 -34.78
CA ARG A 715 0.48 13.43 -35.27
C ARG A 715 0.54 12.34 -34.20
N VAL A 716 -0.56 11.63 -34.06
CA VAL A 716 -0.70 10.49 -33.17
C VAL A 716 -1.27 9.30 -33.94
N ASP A 717 -0.53 8.19 -33.99
CA ASP A 717 -0.99 6.93 -34.57
C ASP A 717 -1.02 5.88 -33.45
N VAL A 718 -2.09 5.10 -33.37
CA VAL A 718 -2.28 4.09 -32.35
C VAL A 718 -2.38 2.70 -32.98
N GLU A 719 -1.69 1.75 -32.42
CA GLU A 719 -1.77 0.33 -32.75
C GLU A 719 -2.17 -0.45 -31.50
N ILE A 720 -3.15 -1.35 -31.61
CA ILE A 720 -3.64 -2.18 -30.50
C ILE A 720 -3.52 -3.64 -30.94
N ALA A 721 -2.74 -4.40 -30.19
CA ALA A 721 -2.66 -5.84 -30.30
C ALA A 721 -3.61 -6.48 -29.28
N TRP A 722 -4.62 -7.16 -29.74
CA TRP A 722 -5.66 -7.81 -28.92
C TRP A 722 -5.20 -9.20 -28.47
N PRO A 723 -5.30 -9.54 -27.17
CA PRO A 723 -4.66 -10.76 -26.64
C PRO A 723 -5.28 -12.04 -27.20
N THR A 724 -6.58 -12.23 -27.11
CA THR A 724 -7.23 -13.50 -27.50
C THR A 724 -7.38 -13.65 -28.99
N SER A 725 -7.86 -12.62 -29.72
CA SER A 725 -8.04 -12.71 -31.16
C SER A 725 -6.74 -12.64 -31.96
N ARG A 726 -5.64 -12.21 -31.34
CA ARG A 726 -4.33 -12.04 -31.97
C ARG A 726 -4.32 -11.06 -33.16
N ILE A 727 -5.37 -10.25 -33.30
CA ILE A 727 -5.40 -9.21 -34.35
C ILE A 727 -4.73 -7.94 -33.87
N THR A 728 -4.19 -7.18 -34.85
CA THR A 728 -3.64 -5.85 -34.60
C THR A 728 -4.46 -4.83 -35.39
N GLN A 729 -5.09 -3.89 -34.68
CA GLN A 729 -5.81 -2.77 -35.29
C GLN A 729 -4.94 -1.52 -35.28
N ARG A 730 -5.07 -0.70 -36.33
CA ARG A 730 -4.26 0.51 -36.51
C ARG A 730 -5.16 1.70 -36.82
N PHE A 731 -4.95 2.78 -36.08
CA PHE A 731 -5.67 4.04 -36.19
C PHE A 731 -4.69 5.18 -36.39
N ALA A 732 -4.84 5.92 -37.49
CA ALA A 732 -3.89 6.98 -37.83
C ALA A 732 -4.51 8.36 -37.61
N ASN A 733 -3.66 9.32 -37.26
CA ASN A 733 -4.02 10.73 -37.08
C ASN A 733 -5.12 10.96 -36.03
N LEU A 734 -5.03 10.28 -34.87
CA LEU A 734 -5.95 10.57 -33.78
C LEU A 734 -5.72 11.98 -33.24
N VAL A 735 -6.81 12.63 -32.85
CA VAL A 735 -6.77 13.96 -32.25
C VAL A 735 -6.33 13.83 -30.79
N PRO A 736 -5.30 14.54 -30.31
CA PRO A 736 -4.94 14.53 -28.91
C PRO A 736 -5.94 15.26 -28.01
N ASN A 737 -5.76 15.19 -26.72
CA ASN A 737 -6.53 15.83 -25.65
C ASN A 737 -8.02 15.40 -25.66
N GLN A 738 -8.24 14.11 -25.78
CA GLN A 738 -9.58 13.51 -25.70
C GLN A 738 -9.50 12.06 -25.26
N VAL A 739 -10.62 11.53 -24.78
CA VAL A 739 -10.84 10.10 -24.58
C VAL A 739 -11.53 9.54 -25.81
N VAL A 740 -11.05 8.41 -26.31
CA VAL A 740 -11.69 7.69 -27.42
C VAL A 740 -12.00 6.25 -27.01
N ARG A 741 -13.14 5.75 -27.49
CA ARG A 741 -13.49 4.34 -27.40
C ARG A 741 -13.08 3.61 -28.66
N ILE A 742 -12.40 2.50 -28.51
CA ILE A 742 -12.00 1.59 -29.57
C ILE A 742 -12.51 0.18 -29.25
N ARG A 743 -13.28 -0.39 -30.17
CA ARG A 743 -13.78 -1.75 -30.05
C ARG A 743 -12.96 -2.70 -30.92
N GLU A 744 -12.70 -3.87 -30.38
CA GLU A 744 -12.07 -4.95 -31.13
C GLU A 744 -12.86 -5.23 -32.43
N ARG A 745 -12.13 -5.36 -33.56
CA ARG A 745 -12.70 -5.58 -34.91
C ARG A 745 -13.59 -4.46 -35.48
N ASP A 746 -13.68 -3.30 -34.82
CA ASP A 746 -14.35 -2.12 -35.35
C ASP A 746 -13.29 -1.09 -35.77
N ASP A 747 -13.30 -0.67 -37.00
CA ASP A 747 -12.36 0.33 -37.52
C ASP A 747 -12.72 1.78 -37.12
N ARG A 748 -13.83 1.96 -36.42
CA ARG A 748 -14.30 3.27 -35.95
C ARG A 748 -13.63 3.64 -34.64
N VAL A 749 -13.23 4.90 -34.52
CA VAL A 749 -12.84 5.55 -33.29
C VAL A 749 -13.98 6.44 -32.84
N GLU A 750 -14.50 6.18 -31.65
CA GLU A 750 -15.63 6.92 -31.08
C GLU A 750 -15.11 7.90 -30.02
N PRO A 751 -15.11 9.23 -30.28
CA PRO A 751 -14.75 10.20 -29.25
C PRO A 751 -15.79 10.17 -28.10
N LEU A 752 -15.31 10.04 -26.88
CA LEU A 752 -16.15 10.17 -25.67
C LEU A 752 -16.07 11.65 -25.24
N VAL A 753 -17.16 12.38 -25.56
CA VAL A 753 -17.22 13.82 -25.23
C VAL A 753 -17.28 14.00 -23.73
N ARG A 754 -16.23 14.56 -23.17
CA ARG A 754 -16.12 14.88 -21.76
C ARG A 754 -15.86 16.37 -21.59
N GLN A 755 -16.32 16.92 -20.50
CA GLN A 755 -16.07 18.32 -20.14
C GLN A 755 -15.25 18.34 -18.87
N ALA A 756 -14.14 19.04 -18.89
CA ALA A 756 -13.35 19.27 -17.69
C ALA A 756 -14.26 19.86 -16.59
N ARG A 757 -14.20 19.23 -15.42
CA ARG A 757 -14.94 19.62 -14.22
C ARG A 757 -13.94 19.79 -13.09
N PRO A 758 -13.35 21.00 -12.89
CA PRO A 758 -12.32 21.20 -11.89
C PRO A 758 -12.71 20.61 -10.53
N LEU A 759 -11.75 19.99 -9.84
CA LEU A 759 -11.94 19.45 -8.50
C LEU A 759 -12.20 20.57 -7.48
N THR A 760 -11.60 21.76 -7.70
CA THR A 760 -11.86 22.95 -6.89
C THR A 760 -12.71 23.96 -7.67
N ALA A 761 -13.80 24.44 -7.07
CA ALA A 761 -14.74 25.39 -7.70
C ALA A 761 -14.14 26.80 -7.93
N ASP A 762 -12.95 27.10 -7.44
CA ASP A 762 -12.29 28.40 -7.55
C ASP A 762 -10.93 28.28 -8.23
N PRO A 763 -10.83 28.66 -9.54
CA PRO A 763 -9.55 28.66 -10.25
C PRO A 763 -8.54 29.66 -9.67
N THR A 764 -8.96 30.58 -8.77
CA THR A 764 -8.05 31.50 -8.08
C THR A 764 -7.37 30.87 -6.86
N ASN A 765 -7.81 29.71 -6.43
CA ASN A 765 -7.19 28.93 -5.35
C ASN A 765 -6.16 27.88 -5.85
N ARG A 766 -5.98 27.76 -7.15
CA ARG A 766 -4.82 27.04 -7.69
C ARG A 766 -3.57 27.77 -7.22
N PRO A 767 -2.62 27.14 -6.53
CA PRO A 767 -1.34 27.76 -6.23
C PRO A 767 -0.72 28.20 -7.55
N SER A 768 -0.57 29.51 -7.74
CA SER A 768 -0.03 30.07 -8.99
C SER A 768 1.34 29.43 -9.26
N ALA A 769 1.46 28.70 -10.35
CA ALA A 769 2.74 28.38 -10.96
C ALA A 769 3.55 29.67 -11.03
N GLY A 770 4.67 29.73 -10.32
CA GLY A 770 5.69 30.75 -10.21
C GLY A 770 5.34 32.15 -10.78
N ARG A 771 4.85 33.05 -9.93
CA ARG A 771 5.16 34.47 -10.18
C ARG A 771 6.59 34.70 -9.69
N GLU A 772 7.50 34.85 -10.65
CA GLU A 772 8.82 35.45 -10.42
C GLU A 772 8.68 36.68 -9.53
N ALA A 773 9.34 36.62 -8.37
CA ALA A 773 9.55 37.81 -7.55
C ALA A 773 10.41 38.80 -8.35
N THR A 774 9.79 39.74 -9.01
CA THR A 774 10.47 40.96 -9.47
C THR A 774 11.04 41.64 -8.22
N ARG A 775 12.36 41.54 -8.05
CA ARG A 775 13.11 42.42 -7.19
C ARG A 775 13.06 43.82 -7.81
N GLU A 776 12.49 44.78 -7.13
CA GLU A 776 12.82 46.18 -7.31
C GLU A 776 13.76 46.66 -6.19
N PRO A 777 14.58 47.70 -6.48
CA PRO A 777 15.95 47.88 -6.01
C PRO A 777 16.15 48.31 -4.57
#